data_6762f4daddd25c16b17a4743ebf62cb5
#
_entry.id   6762f4daddd25c16b17a4743ebf62cb5
#
_cell.length_a   1.000
_cell.length_b   1.000
_cell.length_c   1.000
_cell.angle_alpha   90.00
_cell.angle_beta   90.00
_cell.angle_gamma   90.00
#
_symmetry.space_group_name_H-M   'P 1'
#
loop_
_entity.id
_entity.type
_entity.pdbx_description
1 polymer ?
#
loop_
_entity_poly.entity_id
_entity_poly.type
_entity_poly.pdbx_seq_one_letter_code
_entity_poly.pdbx_strand_id
1 'polypeptide(L)'
;MKKFYFLILLVSLILGSCSQNAVPELDKTPVKLDTPSGLKVEEKTITSTSMTVVWEALSAQTVAAYSVEYKAEGEQEFVATDVFTNSAQLTGLQHSTTYCVRLKAKSSDGAQYDSDYTDEVQSETLIIYVVTPPTNVRIVEAESTSSSIMLEWDAVKNAVGYIVTYAKSGTNDTMSVKSETTSVVLRNLEADTQYDIKVASCSRSGEEYNSDYCEKLSFKTSIRIDGIYTASDMEAFAASLAKEYIDTGVATGADWADQNGVVNIKANIDMTGISWTPIAAFNGVLDGNGFAIENLNVVSHSNIAALFAKLDGATVKNLTFAQSCSFATTSISELTSYVSTVAAVASNNSVLENITSYATLSNGVYMGGIVANADQKKESVLFKNCKNYGSINYPDITAPSNIYIGGICSFCEVGVTFEDCANYGTITSNSVGGNKYHVFGGIVGGGTDHEMYKCTNEGAINVNCRGANNIYAAGMVGRSFRMRVADNCTNSGAISIADTSDCAAIYVAGIAGTMEGTATQESMVYKCSNSANMTVKCNNTKDVQLGGIMGWLRITGCTISECSNSGNLTMTSAVTGSYVAGIATVQTSSVAESKVQAISQLINCKNTGDIVYNGSESNSAWNAPAGICGKSTADFYIEGCENHGNITANNTTRCNPAGIGSEINCDVVNCTNYGTVMTTDWHNDYYSGTAGIVSRYQQAGKVIRGCKNYGTIIYNGKGFLKANANKGIVGQGGICGILYNGSVENCENYGTVLGRDYSSSFGLASYLNAKGAIVGWGGNNAAVTISGCKVGGAVGPCDDTASDMGASAATVITAENYTNYIYGGNAKNGVTTSNCSFAQ
;
A
#
# COMPACT_ATOMS: atom_id res chain seq x y z
N MET A 1 20.89 26.87 27.47
CA MET A 1 20.60 27.06 28.91
C MET A 1 19.82 25.86 29.43
N LYS A 2 20.47 24.87 30.04
CA LYS A 2 19.85 23.88 30.91
C LYS A 2 20.83 23.69 32.07
N LYS A 3 20.42 24.14 33.25
CA LYS A 3 21.16 24.07 34.50
C LYS A 3 21.17 22.62 35.00
N PHE A 4 22.35 22.06 35.27
CA PHE A 4 22.52 20.88 36.10
C PHE A 4 22.48 21.27 37.56
N TYR A 5 21.56 20.75 38.32
CA TYR A 5 21.53 20.88 39.77
C TYR A 5 22.40 19.80 40.40
N PHE A 6 23.41 20.24 41.17
CA PHE A 6 24.16 19.43 42.09
C PHE A 6 23.35 19.24 43.39
N LEU A 7 23.04 17.99 43.72
CA LEU A 7 22.33 17.67 44.95
C LEU A 7 23.39 17.37 46.06
N ILE A 8 23.58 18.33 46.97
CA ILE A 8 24.38 18.11 48.22
C ILE A 8 23.45 17.49 49.24
N LEU A 9 23.75 16.27 49.67
CA LEU A 9 23.06 15.60 50.75
C LEU A 9 23.70 15.96 52.10
N LEU A 10 23.03 16.81 52.88
CA LEU A 10 23.41 17.16 54.23
C LEU A 10 22.91 16.07 55.19
N VAL A 11 23.83 15.38 55.86
CA VAL A 11 23.49 14.45 56.95
C VAL A 11 23.53 15.23 58.25
N SER A 12 22.38 15.44 58.86
CA SER A 12 22.20 16.03 60.18
C SER A 12 22.49 15.03 61.28
N LEU A 13 23.41 15.39 62.17
CA LEU A 13 23.64 14.70 63.44
C LEU A 13 22.38 14.76 64.31
N ILE A 14 21.99 13.61 64.86
CA ILE A 14 21.10 13.54 66.02
C ILE A 14 21.95 13.02 67.18
N LEU A 15 22.20 13.85 68.15
CA LEU A 15 22.72 13.47 69.49
C LEU A 15 21.56 12.90 70.30
N GLY A 16 21.71 11.67 70.71
CA GLY A 16 20.89 11.04 71.74
C GLY A 16 21.79 10.37 72.75
N SER A 17 21.79 10.92 73.94
CA SER A 17 22.57 10.47 75.07
C SER A 17 21.97 9.26 75.80
N CYS A 18 22.87 8.60 76.54
CA CYS A 18 22.69 7.71 77.65
C CYS A 18 22.72 6.19 77.45
N SER A 19 23.66 5.51 77.88
CA SER A 19 23.99 5.07 79.22
C SER A 19 25.21 4.08 79.19
N GLN A 20 26.04 4.19 80.22
CA GLN A 20 27.15 3.38 80.46
C GLN A 20 26.80 1.90 80.66
N ASN A 21 27.44 1.03 79.86
CA ASN A 21 27.91 -0.29 80.35
C ASN A 21 29.32 -0.50 79.80
N ALA A 22 30.26 -0.48 80.70
CA ALA A 22 31.68 -0.82 80.41
C ALA A 22 31.74 -2.22 79.88
N VAL A 23 32.09 -2.37 78.65
CA VAL A 23 32.60 -3.59 78.04
C VAL A 23 34.10 -3.53 78.33
N PRO A 24 34.76 -4.60 78.80
CA PRO A 24 36.16 -4.55 79.07
C PRO A 24 36.89 -4.31 77.75
N GLU A 25 37.77 -3.28 77.74
CA GLU A 25 38.75 -3.02 76.74
C GLU A 25 39.63 -4.28 76.67
N LEU A 26 39.52 -5.04 75.57
CA LEU A 26 40.49 -6.04 75.21
C LEU A 26 41.75 -5.21 74.81
N ASP A 27 42.75 -5.34 75.67
CA ASP A 27 44.11 -4.82 75.43
C ASP A 27 44.66 -5.48 74.13
N LYS A 28 44.34 -4.88 72.97
CA LYS A 28 44.86 -5.27 71.65
C LYS A 28 46.28 -4.67 71.59
N THR A 29 47.26 -5.45 71.95
CA THR A 29 48.63 -5.05 71.56
C THR A 29 48.66 -4.75 70.06
N PRO A 30 49.06 -3.52 69.69
CA PRO A 30 49.12 -3.16 68.26
C PRO A 30 50.03 -4.14 67.53
N VAL A 31 49.54 -4.62 66.38
CA VAL A 31 50.23 -5.56 65.49
C VAL A 31 50.55 -4.86 64.20
N LYS A 32 51.73 -5.10 63.65
CA LYS A 32 52.09 -4.59 62.32
C LYS A 32 51.05 -5.04 61.28
N LEU A 33 50.62 -4.12 60.46
CA LEU A 33 49.64 -4.39 59.37
C LEU A 33 50.27 -5.35 58.35
N ASP A 34 49.39 -6.19 57.77
CA ASP A 34 49.76 -6.99 56.62
C ASP A 34 50.01 -6.09 55.40
N THR A 35 50.92 -6.51 54.54
CA THR A 35 51.24 -5.84 53.33
C THR A 35 50.00 -5.94 52.37
N PRO A 36 49.45 -4.83 51.83
CA PRO A 36 48.36 -4.86 50.88
C PRO A 36 48.71 -5.75 49.68
N SER A 37 47.71 -6.49 49.16
CA SER A 37 47.85 -7.36 47.98
C SER A 37 47.10 -6.84 46.78
N GLY A 38 47.39 -7.38 45.60
CA GLY A 38 46.65 -7.09 44.39
C GLY A 38 46.87 -5.70 43.82
N LEU A 39 47.99 -5.00 44.20
CA LEU A 39 48.34 -3.71 43.58
C LEU A 39 48.51 -3.86 42.06
N LYS A 40 47.73 -3.10 41.31
CA LYS A 40 47.82 -3.03 39.85
C LYS A 40 47.40 -1.67 39.35
N VAL A 41 47.85 -1.32 38.16
CA VAL A 41 47.35 -0.18 37.39
C VAL A 41 46.13 -0.60 36.58
N GLU A 42 45.06 0.18 36.60
CA GLU A 42 43.91 -0.02 35.73
C GLU A 42 44.19 0.52 34.31
N GLU A 43 44.54 -0.39 33.39
CA GLU A 43 44.98 -0.04 32.03
C GLU A 43 44.09 0.96 31.32
N LYS A 44 42.76 0.84 31.51
CA LYS A 44 41.78 1.74 30.87
C LYS A 44 41.77 3.18 31.41
N THR A 45 42.45 3.43 32.52
CA THR A 45 42.54 4.76 33.14
C THR A 45 43.82 5.49 32.79
N ILE A 46 44.72 4.84 32.06
CA ILE A 46 46.01 5.44 31.69
C ILE A 46 45.77 6.51 30.65
N THR A 47 46.19 7.72 30.95
CA THR A 47 46.27 8.85 30.04
C THR A 47 47.70 9.30 29.82
N SER A 48 47.91 10.38 29.13
CA SER A 48 49.25 10.98 28.96
C SER A 48 49.76 11.62 30.27
N THR A 49 48.92 11.91 31.24
CA THR A 49 49.28 12.64 32.46
C THR A 49 48.70 12.08 33.73
N SER A 50 48.02 10.91 33.67
CA SER A 50 47.44 10.27 34.84
C SER A 50 47.27 8.75 34.65
N MET A 51 47.21 8.05 35.77
CA MET A 51 46.80 6.64 35.84
C MET A 51 46.15 6.36 37.17
N THR A 52 45.26 5.36 37.24
CA THR A 52 44.63 4.91 38.48
C THR A 52 45.24 3.58 38.88
N VAL A 53 45.63 3.48 40.17
CA VAL A 53 46.06 2.24 40.78
C VAL A 53 45.00 1.75 41.77
N VAL A 54 44.84 0.45 41.83
CA VAL A 54 43.89 -0.23 42.72
C VAL A 54 44.57 -1.40 43.42
N TRP A 55 44.09 -1.74 44.59
CA TRP A 55 44.54 -2.88 45.40
C TRP A 55 43.43 -3.47 46.22
N GLU A 56 43.71 -4.60 46.87
CA GLU A 56 42.75 -5.20 47.80
C GLU A 56 42.82 -4.49 49.16
N ALA A 57 41.67 -4.04 49.64
CA ALA A 57 41.59 -3.41 50.95
C ALA A 57 41.89 -4.43 52.09
N LEU A 58 42.74 -4.05 53.03
CA LEU A 58 42.95 -4.85 54.22
C LEU A 58 41.66 -4.83 55.09
N SER A 59 41.21 -5.98 55.55
CA SER A 59 40.06 -6.11 56.42
C SER A 59 40.28 -5.68 57.85
N ALA A 60 41.49 -5.20 58.17
CA ALA A 60 41.89 -4.84 59.52
C ALA A 60 41.32 -3.51 59.98
N GLN A 61 40.83 -3.44 61.20
CA GLN A 61 40.23 -2.27 61.85
C GLN A 61 41.22 -1.14 62.17
N THR A 62 42.51 -1.31 61.90
CA THR A 62 43.57 -0.39 62.31
C THR A 62 44.24 0.38 61.13
N VAL A 63 43.74 0.21 59.88
CA VAL A 63 44.26 0.97 58.73
C VAL A 63 43.75 2.40 58.76
N ALA A 64 44.68 3.35 58.94
CA ALA A 64 44.38 4.77 58.97
C ALA A 64 44.36 5.37 57.56
N ALA A 65 45.25 4.92 56.69
CA ALA A 65 45.33 5.36 55.29
C ALA A 65 46.23 4.36 54.52
N TYR A 66 46.21 4.46 53.19
CA TYR A 66 47.24 3.83 52.34
C TYR A 66 48.15 4.91 51.82
N SER A 67 49.49 4.76 52.00
CA SER A 67 50.48 5.61 51.42
C SER A 67 50.87 5.04 50.06
N VAL A 68 50.40 5.70 48.98
CA VAL A 68 50.75 5.32 47.63
C VAL A 68 51.97 6.16 47.21
N GLU A 69 53.05 5.49 46.86
CA GLU A 69 54.28 6.10 46.43
C GLU A 69 54.57 5.77 44.98
N TYR A 70 54.92 6.81 44.20
CA TYR A 70 55.26 6.63 42.79
C TYR A 70 56.44 7.48 42.38
N LYS A 71 57.15 7.02 41.37
CA LYS A 71 58.28 7.78 40.77
C LYS A 71 58.41 7.39 39.28
N ALA A 72 58.96 8.28 38.48
CA ALA A 72 59.41 7.91 37.15
C ALA A 72 60.57 6.92 37.21
N GLU A 73 60.66 6.02 36.27
CA GLU A 73 61.77 5.06 36.17
C GLU A 73 63.08 5.80 36.02
N GLY A 74 64.07 5.47 36.86
CA GLY A 74 65.37 6.16 36.92
C GLY A 74 65.42 7.26 37.97
N GLU A 75 64.36 7.81 38.46
CA GLU A 75 64.35 8.76 39.58
C GLU A 75 64.69 8.06 40.90
N GLN A 76 65.29 8.81 41.79
CA GLN A 76 65.70 8.28 43.10
C GLN A 76 64.59 8.46 44.17
N GLU A 77 63.84 9.51 44.12
CA GLU A 77 62.88 9.94 45.13
C GLU A 77 61.46 9.54 44.72
N PHE A 78 60.71 8.98 45.69
CA PHE A 78 59.26 8.70 45.50
C PHE A 78 58.44 9.91 45.93
N VAL A 79 57.39 10.20 45.15
CA VAL A 79 56.31 11.09 45.53
C VAL A 79 55.25 10.25 46.26
N ALA A 80 54.89 10.64 47.46
CA ALA A 80 53.92 9.96 48.27
C ALA A 80 52.60 10.72 48.35
N THR A 81 51.47 9.96 48.26
CA THR A 81 50.13 10.47 48.53
C THR A 81 49.35 9.48 49.42
N ASP A 82 48.74 10.03 50.46
CA ASP A 82 47.90 9.24 51.34
C ASP A 82 46.46 9.23 50.89
N VAL A 83 45.85 8.02 50.79
CA VAL A 83 44.46 7.84 50.40
C VAL A 83 43.69 6.98 51.38
N PHE A 84 42.40 7.16 51.50
CA PHE A 84 41.55 6.47 52.47
C PHE A 84 40.66 5.39 51.80
N THR A 85 40.86 5.17 50.52
CA THR A 85 40.21 4.17 49.70
C THR A 85 41.23 3.16 49.21
N ASN A 86 40.77 2.09 48.59
CA ASN A 86 41.66 1.09 47.96
C ASN A 86 41.95 1.39 46.50
N SER A 87 41.89 2.67 46.13
CA SER A 87 42.29 3.19 44.81
C SER A 87 42.89 4.58 44.92
N ALA A 88 43.83 4.91 44.04
CA ALA A 88 44.40 6.24 43.92
C ALA A 88 44.56 6.65 42.47
N GLN A 89 44.14 7.87 42.13
CA GLN A 89 44.45 8.47 40.84
C GLN A 89 45.74 9.27 40.95
N LEU A 90 46.77 8.87 40.21
CA LEU A 90 48.02 9.57 40.08
C LEU A 90 47.88 10.58 38.94
N THR A 91 48.08 11.86 39.19
CA THR A 91 47.93 12.94 38.23
C THR A 91 49.20 13.80 38.13
N GLY A 92 49.29 14.61 37.05
CA GLY A 92 50.49 15.44 36.82
C GLY A 92 51.72 14.65 36.39
N LEU A 93 51.50 13.44 35.85
CA LEU A 93 52.55 12.57 35.32
C LEU A 93 53.08 13.15 33.99
N GLN A 94 54.34 12.80 33.66
CA GLN A 94 54.91 13.09 32.35
C GLN A 94 54.44 12.04 31.35
N HIS A 95 54.19 12.45 30.13
CA HIS A 95 53.77 11.52 29.06
C HIS A 95 54.91 10.61 28.62
N SER A 96 54.56 9.47 28.04
CA SER A 96 55.55 8.50 27.55
C SER A 96 56.63 8.17 28.59
N THR A 97 56.24 8.04 29.83
CA THR A 97 57.13 7.85 30.98
C THR A 97 56.63 6.64 31.79
N THR A 98 57.54 5.72 32.04
CA THR A 98 57.23 4.57 32.90
C THR A 98 57.29 5.03 34.36
N TYR A 99 56.25 4.77 35.10
CA TYR A 99 56.21 5.03 36.54
C TYR A 99 56.23 3.70 37.30
N CYS A 100 57.05 3.68 38.36
CA CYS A 100 57.05 2.60 39.36
C CYS A 100 56.14 3.02 40.53
N VAL A 101 55.22 2.18 40.92
CA VAL A 101 54.26 2.47 41.99
C VAL A 101 54.32 1.37 43.02
N ARG A 102 54.36 1.74 44.30
CA ARG A 102 54.26 0.86 45.44
C ARG A 102 53.33 1.49 46.48
N LEU A 103 52.86 0.71 47.42
CA LEU A 103 52.05 1.25 48.52
C LEU A 103 52.29 0.47 49.79
N LYS A 104 51.99 1.14 50.90
CA LYS A 104 51.89 0.51 52.22
C LYS A 104 50.63 0.94 52.94
N ALA A 105 50.13 0.11 53.87
CA ALA A 105 49.06 0.52 54.76
C ALA A 105 49.65 1.23 55.97
N LYS A 106 49.09 2.32 56.38
CA LYS A 106 49.45 3.11 57.56
C LYS A 106 48.53 2.74 58.71
N SER A 107 49.14 2.40 59.86
CA SER A 107 48.39 2.02 61.06
C SER A 107 47.87 3.27 61.78
N SER A 108 46.72 3.15 62.40
CA SER A 108 46.20 4.16 63.34
C SER A 108 46.92 4.15 64.66
N ASP A 109 47.66 3.05 64.97
CA ASP A 109 48.34 2.86 66.22
C ASP A 109 49.81 3.34 66.24
N GLY A 110 50.27 3.91 65.13
CA GLY A 110 51.61 4.50 64.96
C GLY A 110 52.43 3.92 63.81
N ALA A 111 53.38 4.67 63.27
CA ALA A 111 54.13 4.30 62.12
C ALA A 111 55.00 2.99 62.28
N GLN A 112 55.34 2.60 63.46
CA GLN A 112 56.07 1.33 63.77
C GLN A 112 55.20 0.08 63.46
N TYR A 113 53.90 0.26 63.31
CA TYR A 113 52.92 -0.77 62.95
C TYR A 113 52.42 -0.69 61.50
N ASP A 114 52.96 0.24 60.67
CA ASP A 114 52.71 0.27 59.24
C ASP A 114 53.09 -1.06 58.58
N SER A 115 52.44 -1.39 57.47
CA SER A 115 52.87 -2.56 56.68
C SER A 115 54.24 -2.34 56.02
N ASP A 116 54.83 -3.41 55.51
CA ASP A 116 55.87 -3.24 54.49
C ASP A 116 55.31 -2.73 53.23
N TYR A 117 56.12 -2.24 52.29
CA TYR A 117 55.68 -1.85 50.94
C TYR A 117 55.35 -3.09 50.13
N THR A 118 54.39 -2.95 49.24
CA THR A 118 54.14 -3.91 48.16
C THR A 118 55.32 -4.02 47.23
N ASP A 119 55.39 -5.10 46.44
CA ASP A 119 56.22 -5.09 45.25
C ASP A 119 55.84 -3.92 44.34
N GLU A 120 56.83 -3.36 43.58
CA GLU A 120 56.57 -2.27 42.66
C GLU A 120 55.85 -2.79 41.41
N VAL A 121 54.78 -2.07 41.01
CA VAL A 121 54.15 -2.26 39.68
C VAL A 121 54.57 -1.13 38.76
N GLN A 122 54.79 -1.46 37.49
CA GLN A 122 55.22 -0.49 36.49
C GLN A 122 54.13 -0.28 35.44
N SER A 123 53.96 0.96 35.00
CA SER A 123 53.11 1.30 33.88
C SER A 123 53.58 2.57 33.21
N GLU A 124 53.42 2.62 31.90
CA GLU A 124 53.83 3.77 31.07
C GLU A 124 52.60 4.64 30.74
N THR A 125 52.72 5.96 30.90
CA THR A 125 51.74 6.94 30.47
C THR A 125 51.69 7.02 28.94
N LEU A 126 50.51 7.37 28.40
CA LEU A 126 50.35 7.43 26.95
C LEU A 126 51.25 8.55 26.34
N ILE A 127 51.64 8.28 25.09
CA ILE A 127 52.36 9.28 24.29
C ILE A 127 51.47 10.48 23.90
N ILE A 128 51.99 11.69 23.95
CA ILE A 128 51.31 12.83 23.36
C ILE A 128 51.69 12.95 21.89
N TYR A 129 50.72 12.91 21.06
CA TYR A 129 50.85 13.14 19.63
C TYR A 129 50.63 14.61 19.32
N VAL A 130 51.71 15.35 19.06
CA VAL A 130 51.63 16.71 18.58
C VAL A 130 51.31 16.74 17.11
N VAL A 131 50.31 17.51 16.71
CA VAL A 131 49.89 17.73 15.31
C VAL A 131 50.14 19.16 14.89
N THR A 132 50.45 19.38 13.61
CA THR A 132 50.64 20.68 13.01
C THR A 132 49.39 21.12 12.25
N PRO A 133 49.19 22.40 11.99
CA PRO A 133 48.14 22.84 11.07
C PRO A 133 48.29 22.15 9.70
N PRO A 134 47.14 21.84 9.03
CA PRO A 134 47.19 21.27 7.69
C PRO A 134 47.89 22.23 6.69
N THR A 135 48.63 21.64 5.73
CA THR A 135 49.26 22.35 4.65
C THR A 135 48.49 22.19 3.34
N ASN A 136 48.73 23.04 2.35
CA ASN A 136 48.09 23.02 1.04
C ASN A 136 46.53 23.01 1.12
N VAL A 137 45.99 23.70 2.14
CA VAL A 137 44.54 23.88 2.24
C VAL A 137 44.09 24.71 1.05
N ARG A 138 43.20 24.15 0.23
CA ARG A 138 42.70 24.80 -0.98
C ARG A 138 41.21 24.54 -1.17
N ILE A 139 40.60 25.44 -1.92
CA ILE A 139 39.23 25.32 -2.37
C ILE A 139 39.24 24.71 -3.76
N VAL A 140 38.39 23.69 -3.95
CA VAL A 140 38.17 23.06 -5.25
C VAL A 140 37.02 23.80 -5.93
N GLU A 141 37.34 24.85 -6.70
CA GLU A 141 36.38 25.76 -7.30
C GLU A 141 35.40 25.05 -8.23
N ALA A 142 35.87 24.06 -9.03
CA ALA A 142 35.04 23.26 -9.94
C ALA A 142 33.97 22.42 -9.22
N GLU A 143 34.12 22.19 -7.92
CA GLU A 143 33.23 21.43 -7.08
C GLU A 143 32.50 22.30 -6.02
N SER A 144 32.70 23.59 -6.07
CA SER A 144 32.03 24.57 -5.21
C SER A 144 30.85 25.18 -5.97
N THR A 145 29.75 25.44 -5.25
CA THR A 145 28.49 25.88 -5.85
C THR A 145 27.99 27.18 -5.23
N SER A 146 26.74 27.56 -5.51
CA SER A 146 26.08 28.69 -4.88
C SER A 146 25.73 28.45 -3.41
N SER A 147 25.73 27.19 -2.93
CA SER A 147 25.38 26.84 -1.55
C SER A 147 26.39 25.93 -0.87
N SER A 148 27.49 25.63 -1.51
CA SER A 148 28.54 24.74 -0.98
C SER A 148 29.96 25.17 -1.36
N ILE A 149 30.95 24.85 -0.51
CA ILE A 149 32.37 25.02 -0.78
C ILE A 149 33.07 23.70 -0.49
N MET A 150 33.77 23.17 -1.50
CA MET A 150 34.62 21.99 -1.37
C MET A 150 36.04 22.38 -1.00
N LEU A 151 36.57 21.76 0.04
CA LEU A 151 37.89 21.98 0.58
C LEU A 151 38.71 20.68 0.55
N GLU A 152 39.97 20.81 0.26
CA GLU A 152 40.96 19.72 0.38
C GLU A 152 42.24 20.25 1.02
N TRP A 153 43.00 19.34 1.67
CA TRP A 153 44.31 19.64 2.31
C TRP A 153 45.20 18.40 2.37
N ASP A 154 46.45 18.59 2.71
CA ASP A 154 47.37 17.47 2.88
C ASP A 154 47.18 16.79 4.23
N ALA A 155 47.39 15.48 4.23
CA ALA A 155 47.30 14.66 5.45
C ALA A 155 48.39 15.07 6.46
N VAL A 156 48.00 15.29 7.72
CA VAL A 156 48.91 15.60 8.82
C VAL A 156 49.24 14.36 9.62
N LYS A 157 50.49 14.12 9.85
CA LYS A 157 50.98 12.96 10.62
C LYS A 157 50.42 13.03 12.04
N ASN A 158 49.91 11.92 12.52
CA ASN A 158 49.28 11.74 13.83
C ASN A 158 47.91 12.44 14.00
N ALA A 159 47.36 13.10 13.01
CA ALA A 159 46.00 13.59 13.05
C ALA A 159 45.00 12.44 12.95
N VAL A 160 43.93 12.47 13.73
CA VAL A 160 42.81 11.54 13.70
C VAL A 160 41.57 12.16 13.04
N GLY A 161 41.64 13.39 12.63
CA GLY A 161 40.61 14.16 11.96
C GLY A 161 40.95 15.63 11.89
N TYR A 162 40.03 16.44 11.44
CA TYR A 162 40.21 17.86 11.22
C TYR A 162 38.96 18.63 11.67
N ILE A 163 39.15 19.87 12.13
CA ILE A 163 38.06 20.80 12.42
C ILE A 163 38.16 21.92 11.41
N VAL A 164 37.09 22.10 10.67
CA VAL A 164 36.95 23.26 9.74
C VAL A 164 36.03 24.26 10.35
N THR A 165 36.48 25.50 10.52
CA THR A 165 35.67 26.62 10.95
C THR A 165 35.44 27.58 9.79
N TYR A 166 34.26 28.13 9.68
CA TYR A 166 33.90 29.08 8.63
C TYR A 166 32.88 30.11 9.12
N ALA A 167 32.94 31.30 8.55
CA ALA A 167 32.02 32.39 8.84
C ALA A 167 31.83 33.25 7.59
N LYS A 168 30.72 34.00 7.49
CA LYS A 168 30.63 35.06 6.48
C LYS A 168 31.71 36.07 6.75
N SER A 169 32.40 36.53 5.70
CA SER A 169 33.47 37.54 5.85
C SER A 169 32.93 38.78 6.55
N GLY A 170 33.66 39.24 7.59
CA GLY A 170 33.26 40.40 8.38
C GLY A 170 32.24 40.12 9.49
N THR A 171 31.83 38.87 9.72
CA THR A 171 30.97 38.50 10.85
C THR A 171 31.74 37.67 11.88
N ASN A 172 31.20 37.59 13.10
CA ASN A 172 31.75 36.77 14.18
C ASN A 172 30.99 35.43 14.37
N ASP A 173 29.98 35.16 13.55
CA ASP A 173 29.16 33.96 13.64
C ASP A 173 29.91 32.78 13.00
N THR A 174 30.77 32.13 13.79
CA THR A 174 31.59 31.00 13.33
C THR A 174 30.84 29.69 13.46
N MET A 175 30.74 28.98 12.37
CA MET A 175 30.28 27.59 12.29
C MET A 175 31.46 26.63 12.24
N SER A 176 31.27 25.38 12.63
CA SER A 176 32.32 24.38 12.55
C SER A 176 31.77 23.02 12.08
N VAL A 177 32.63 22.28 11.37
CA VAL A 177 32.37 20.91 10.95
C VAL A 177 33.63 20.06 11.21
N LYS A 178 33.43 18.81 11.62
CA LYS A 178 34.55 17.84 11.77
C LYS A 178 34.63 16.97 10.53
N SER A 179 35.84 16.65 10.10
CA SER A 179 36.10 15.67 9.03
C SER A 179 37.14 14.64 9.50
N GLU A 180 36.91 13.39 9.15
CA GLU A 180 37.88 12.29 9.35
C GLU A 180 38.80 12.08 8.14
N THR A 181 38.52 12.78 7.06
CA THR A 181 39.26 12.75 5.80
C THR A 181 40.00 14.10 5.56
N THR A 182 40.83 14.14 4.54
CA THR A 182 41.57 15.33 4.11
C THR A 182 40.75 16.25 3.19
N SER A 183 39.45 16.13 3.24
CA SER A 183 38.52 16.96 2.47
C SER A 183 37.20 17.14 3.20
N VAL A 184 36.45 18.20 2.86
CA VAL A 184 35.10 18.44 3.37
C VAL A 184 34.30 19.32 2.44
N VAL A 185 33.00 19.10 2.35
CA VAL A 185 32.08 20.03 1.68
C VAL A 185 31.33 20.83 2.76
N LEU A 186 31.52 22.12 2.79
CA LEU A 186 30.69 23.03 3.57
C LEU A 186 29.38 23.25 2.83
N ARG A 187 28.24 23.07 3.50
CA ARG A 187 26.91 23.11 2.88
C ARG A 187 26.01 24.17 3.51
N ASN A 188 24.84 24.40 2.86
CA ASN A 188 23.85 25.35 3.30
C ASN A 188 24.39 26.77 3.43
N LEU A 189 25.28 27.13 2.54
CA LEU A 189 25.85 28.47 2.45
C LEU A 189 24.91 29.39 1.66
N GLU A 190 25.00 30.68 1.89
CA GLU A 190 24.30 31.68 1.10
C GLU A 190 25.01 31.92 -0.23
N ALA A 191 24.22 32.05 -1.31
CA ALA A 191 24.75 32.36 -2.63
C ALA A 191 25.36 33.79 -2.69
N ASP A 192 26.26 34.00 -3.64
CA ASP A 192 26.94 35.29 -3.87
C ASP A 192 27.58 35.90 -2.59
N THR A 193 27.99 35.03 -1.64
CA THR A 193 28.43 35.41 -0.30
C THR A 193 29.88 34.96 -0.05
N GLN A 194 30.72 35.90 0.47
CA GLN A 194 32.10 35.62 0.83
C GLN A 194 32.18 34.91 2.20
N TYR A 195 32.90 33.82 2.25
CA TYR A 195 33.18 33.07 3.48
C TYR A 195 34.65 33.04 3.80
N ASP A 196 35.01 33.20 5.07
CA ASP A 196 36.35 33.05 5.63
C ASP A 196 36.42 31.66 6.31
N ILE A 197 37.44 30.88 5.98
CA ILE A 197 37.53 29.47 6.33
C ILE A 197 38.92 29.18 6.93
N LYS A 198 38.98 28.32 7.96
CA LYS A 198 40.22 27.83 8.59
C LYS A 198 40.09 26.37 8.95
N VAL A 199 41.21 25.66 8.90
CA VAL A 199 41.26 24.20 9.21
C VAL A 199 42.32 23.96 10.27
N ALA A 200 42.02 23.14 11.27
CA ALA A 200 42.93 22.62 12.28
C ALA A 200 42.95 21.10 12.29
N SER A 201 44.08 20.53 12.67
CA SER A 201 44.23 19.07 12.84
C SER A 201 43.85 18.63 14.24
N CYS A 202 43.13 17.51 14.39
CA CYS A 202 42.78 16.93 15.68
C CYS A 202 43.83 15.90 16.11
N SER A 203 44.34 16.07 17.32
CA SER A 203 45.32 15.12 17.91
C SER A 203 44.60 13.91 18.46
N ARG A 204 45.25 12.75 18.36
CA ARG A 204 44.84 11.50 19.04
C ARG A 204 44.92 11.62 20.57
N SER A 205 45.73 12.57 21.10
CA SER A 205 45.97 12.70 22.53
C SER A 205 44.96 13.56 23.29
N GLY A 206 44.00 14.19 22.57
CA GLY A 206 42.97 15.04 23.15
C GLY A 206 42.83 16.38 22.45
N GLU A 207 41.76 17.10 22.73
CA GLU A 207 41.41 18.38 22.08
C GLU A 207 42.45 19.49 22.48
N GLU A 208 43.04 19.42 23.65
CA GLU A 208 44.07 20.34 24.13
C GLU A 208 45.39 20.24 23.35
N TYR A 209 45.58 19.18 22.56
CA TYR A 209 46.72 18.96 21.69
C TYR A 209 46.43 19.15 20.20
N ASN A 210 45.26 19.65 19.89
CA ASN A 210 44.92 20.00 18.50
C ASN A 210 45.86 21.12 18.00
N SER A 211 46.05 21.15 16.70
CA SER A 211 46.89 22.23 16.12
C SER A 211 46.24 23.60 16.20
N ASP A 212 47.01 24.64 16.01
CA ASP A 212 46.49 25.91 15.56
C ASP A 212 45.80 25.77 14.22
N TYR A 213 44.96 26.74 13.86
CA TYR A 213 44.36 26.81 12.54
C TYR A 213 45.39 27.22 11.46
N CYS A 214 45.17 26.69 10.24
CA CYS A 214 45.90 27.17 9.05
C CYS A 214 45.64 28.67 8.78
N GLU A 215 46.37 29.24 7.83
CA GLU A 215 46.07 30.57 7.33
C GLU A 215 44.63 30.63 6.79
N LYS A 216 43.99 31.78 6.96
CA LYS A 216 42.60 32.03 6.54
C LYS A 216 42.48 31.97 5.01
N LEU A 217 41.58 31.15 4.52
CA LEU A 217 41.12 31.16 3.13
C LEU A 217 39.85 31.98 3.02
N SER A 218 39.65 32.62 1.90
CA SER A 218 38.42 33.35 1.60
C SER A 218 37.91 32.97 0.23
N PHE A 219 36.63 32.59 0.14
CA PHE A 219 35.98 32.21 -1.10
C PHE A 219 34.55 32.74 -1.18
N LYS A 220 34.16 33.18 -2.37
CA LYS A 220 32.80 33.65 -2.65
C LYS A 220 32.00 32.57 -3.36
N THR A 221 30.88 32.16 -2.75
CA THR A 221 29.94 31.23 -3.39
C THR A 221 29.39 31.80 -4.70
N SER A 222 29.05 30.93 -5.63
CA SER A 222 28.50 31.32 -6.93
C SER A 222 27.16 32.05 -6.79
N ILE A 223 26.73 32.75 -7.84
CA ILE A 223 25.36 33.29 -7.96
C ILE A 223 24.39 32.12 -8.05
N ARG A 224 23.25 32.20 -7.37
CA ARG A 224 22.21 31.18 -7.46
C ARG A 224 21.57 31.19 -8.86
N ILE A 225 21.35 29.98 -9.41
CA ILE A 225 20.61 29.83 -10.65
C ILE A 225 19.12 29.95 -10.28
N ASP A 226 18.37 30.84 -10.95
CA ASP A 226 16.99 31.15 -10.59
C ASP A 226 15.93 30.21 -11.20
N GLY A 227 16.35 29.14 -11.87
CA GLY A 227 15.47 28.10 -12.43
C GLY A 227 15.99 27.40 -13.68
N ILE A 228 15.17 26.54 -14.24
CA ILE A 228 15.46 25.71 -15.42
C ILE A 228 14.74 26.30 -16.63
N TYR A 229 15.48 26.73 -17.67
CA TYR A 229 14.96 27.35 -18.90
C TYR A 229 15.16 26.49 -20.14
N THR A 230 16.14 25.60 -20.13
CA THR A 230 16.58 24.87 -21.32
C THR A 230 16.87 23.40 -20.99
N ALA A 231 17.03 22.57 -22.03
CA ALA A 231 17.46 21.18 -21.86
C ALA A 231 18.84 21.08 -21.19
N SER A 232 19.77 22.01 -21.52
CA SER A 232 21.08 22.06 -20.86
C SER A 232 20.98 22.38 -19.37
N ASP A 233 20.03 23.24 -18.97
CA ASP A 233 19.80 23.50 -17.55
C ASP A 233 19.25 22.25 -16.86
N MET A 234 18.36 21.49 -17.53
CA MET A 234 17.82 20.24 -17.00
C MET A 234 18.92 19.18 -16.83
N GLU A 235 19.86 19.05 -17.78
CA GLU A 235 21.02 18.16 -17.68
C GLU A 235 21.95 18.61 -16.53
N ALA A 236 22.22 19.90 -16.40
CA ALA A 236 23.03 20.48 -15.33
C ALA A 236 22.38 20.28 -13.95
N PHE A 237 21.05 20.46 -13.87
CA PHE A 237 20.26 20.16 -12.68
C PHE A 237 20.39 18.66 -12.30
N ALA A 238 20.20 17.76 -13.25
CA ALA A 238 20.35 16.32 -13.02
C ALA A 238 21.76 15.96 -12.54
N ALA A 239 22.79 16.55 -13.12
CA ALA A 239 24.18 16.34 -12.70
C ALA A 239 24.45 16.87 -11.28
N SER A 240 23.90 18.04 -10.91
CA SER A 240 24.03 18.58 -9.56
C SER A 240 23.35 17.70 -8.53
N LEU A 241 22.17 17.17 -8.83
CA LEU A 241 21.46 16.22 -7.95
C LEU A 241 22.21 14.92 -7.78
N ALA A 242 22.80 14.37 -8.86
CA ALA A 242 23.59 13.15 -8.78
C ALA A 242 24.80 13.32 -7.85
N LYS A 243 25.49 14.47 -7.94
CA LYS A 243 26.59 14.81 -7.06
C LYS A 243 26.13 15.00 -5.61
N GLU A 244 25.07 15.76 -5.38
CA GLU A 244 24.51 15.97 -4.04
C GLU A 244 24.14 14.66 -3.38
N TYR A 245 23.52 13.74 -4.14
CA TYR A 245 23.14 12.41 -3.64
C TYR A 245 24.33 11.52 -3.26
N ILE A 246 25.39 11.52 -4.08
CA ILE A 246 26.63 10.79 -3.78
C ILE A 246 27.27 11.31 -2.50
N ASP A 247 27.28 12.63 -2.33
CA ASP A 247 27.97 13.28 -1.21
C ASP A 247 27.20 13.18 0.12
N THR A 248 25.86 13.13 0.08
CA THR A 248 25.02 13.30 1.29
C THR A 248 23.97 12.23 1.48
N GLY A 249 23.68 11.43 0.45
CA GLY A 249 22.56 10.48 0.44
C GLY A 249 21.17 11.12 0.24
N VAL A 250 21.11 12.45 0.00
CA VAL A 250 19.89 13.18 -0.33
C VAL A 250 20.15 14.10 -1.53
N ALA A 251 19.10 14.45 -2.28
CA ALA A 251 19.20 15.30 -3.46
C ALA A 251 18.05 16.32 -3.45
N THR A 252 18.28 17.45 -2.82
CA THR A 252 17.26 18.49 -2.63
C THR A 252 17.19 19.49 -3.79
N GLY A 253 18.27 19.62 -4.55
CA GLY A 253 18.43 20.62 -5.60
C GLY A 253 18.60 22.03 -5.06
N ALA A 254 19.19 22.19 -3.87
CA ALA A 254 19.32 23.46 -3.17
C ALA A 254 20.03 24.54 -4.00
N ASP A 255 20.97 24.18 -4.86
CA ASP A 255 21.69 25.10 -5.74
C ASP A 255 20.79 25.71 -6.84
N TRP A 256 19.69 25.02 -7.18
CA TRP A 256 18.72 25.43 -8.19
C TRP A 256 17.43 26.01 -7.60
N ALA A 257 17.27 25.90 -6.28
CA ALA A 257 16.07 26.34 -5.60
C ALA A 257 16.04 27.85 -5.34
N ASP A 258 14.88 28.45 -5.40
CA ASP A 258 14.65 29.82 -5.01
C ASP A 258 14.78 30.03 -3.48
N GLN A 259 14.50 31.23 -3.00
CA GLN A 259 14.55 31.56 -1.56
C GLN A 259 13.54 30.75 -0.70
N ASN A 260 12.53 30.11 -1.34
CA ASN A 260 11.55 29.26 -0.68
C ASN A 260 11.91 27.77 -0.77
N GLY A 261 13.07 27.43 -1.30
CA GLY A 261 13.51 26.05 -1.49
C GLY A 261 12.87 25.34 -2.68
N VAL A 262 12.32 26.07 -3.66
CA VAL A 262 11.62 25.52 -4.82
C VAL A 262 12.50 25.63 -6.07
N VAL A 263 12.73 24.51 -6.75
CA VAL A 263 13.32 24.47 -8.07
C VAL A 263 12.22 24.77 -9.09
N ASN A 264 12.39 25.81 -9.89
CA ASN A 264 11.38 26.31 -10.80
C ASN A 264 11.74 26.00 -12.26
N ILE A 265 10.83 25.39 -13.03
CA ILE A 265 10.91 25.39 -14.49
C ILE A 265 10.33 26.74 -14.97
N LYS A 266 11.05 27.43 -15.84
CA LYS A 266 10.76 28.82 -16.27
C LYS A 266 10.40 28.95 -17.75
N ALA A 267 10.45 27.84 -18.50
CA ALA A 267 10.07 27.76 -19.91
C ALA A 267 9.70 26.32 -20.27
N ASN A 268 9.06 26.12 -21.44
CA ASN A 268 8.97 24.77 -22.00
C ASN A 268 10.37 24.23 -22.30
N ILE A 269 10.62 22.98 -21.93
CA ILE A 269 11.93 22.35 -22.08
C ILE A 269 11.89 21.37 -23.26
N ASP A 270 12.49 21.76 -24.38
CA ASP A 270 12.65 20.89 -25.55
C ASP A 270 13.86 19.97 -25.38
N MET A 271 13.60 18.68 -25.11
CA MET A 271 14.61 17.64 -24.87
C MET A 271 15.07 16.95 -26.17
N THR A 272 14.87 17.55 -27.35
CA THR A 272 15.26 16.97 -28.63
C THR A 272 16.75 16.60 -28.64
N GLY A 273 17.06 15.34 -28.91
CA GLY A 273 18.44 14.84 -29.01
C GLY A 273 19.13 14.56 -27.67
N ILE A 274 18.48 14.81 -26.56
CA ILE A 274 19.02 14.52 -25.22
C ILE A 274 18.83 13.04 -24.90
N SER A 275 19.94 12.38 -24.53
CA SER A 275 19.90 10.99 -23.99
C SER A 275 19.74 11.06 -22.48
N TRP A 276 18.50 10.91 -22.03
CA TRP A 276 18.16 11.06 -20.61
C TRP A 276 18.45 9.81 -19.79
N THR A 277 19.16 9.99 -18.70
CA THR A 277 19.27 9.00 -17.63
C THR A 277 18.41 9.45 -16.45
N PRO A 278 17.49 8.59 -15.93
CA PRO A 278 16.66 8.97 -14.80
C PRO A 278 17.48 9.47 -13.60
N ILE A 279 17.10 10.62 -13.05
CA ILE A 279 17.72 11.18 -11.85
C ILE A 279 17.58 10.19 -10.69
N ALA A 280 18.68 9.77 -10.09
CA ALA A 280 18.73 8.66 -9.13
C ALA A 280 17.77 8.85 -7.93
N ALA A 281 17.74 10.05 -7.36
CA ALA A 281 16.81 10.41 -6.28
C ALA A 281 16.52 11.91 -6.30
N PHE A 282 15.35 12.30 -5.76
CA PHE A 282 14.99 13.69 -5.51
C PHE A 282 14.19 13.80 -4.20
N ASN A 283 14.57 14.75 -3.35
CA ASN A 283 14.00 15.01 -2.03
C ASN A 283 13.48 16.45 -1.88
N GLY A 284 13.53 17.25 -2.94
CA GLY A 284 13.18 18.67 -2.94
C GLY A 284 11.78 18.97 -3.47
N VAL A 285 11.56 20.23 -3.82
CA VAL A 285 10.34 20.71 -4.46
C VAL A 285 10.66 21.16 -5.88
N LEU A 286 10.03 20.54 -6.89
CA LEU A 286 10.08 20.92 -8.30
C LEU A 286 8.72 21.48 -8.72
N ASP A 287 8.68 22.76 -9.11
CA ASP A 287 7.50 23.41 -9.68
C ASP A 287 7.69 23.61 -11.17
N GLY A 288 6.86 22.94 -11.95
CA GLY A 288 6.82 23.10 -13.41
C GLY A 288 6.22 24.43 -13.85
N ASN A 289 5.57 25.20 -12.96
CA ASN A 289 4.90 26.47 -13.25
C ASN A 289 3.93 26.43 -14.45
N GLY A 290 3.40 25.24 -14.76
CA GLY A 290 2.53 25.01 -15.92
C GLY A 290 3.27 24.81 -17.23
N PHE A 291 4.59 24.85 -17.26
CA PHE A 291 5.40 24.56 -18.45
C PHE A 291 5.46 23.06 -18.77
N ALA A 292 5.85 22.78 -20.01
CA ALA A 292 5.93 21.41 -20.52
C ALA A 292 7.39 20.97 -20.73
N ILE A 293 7.61 19.67 -20.52
CA ILE A 293 8.74 18.94 -21.07
C ILE A 293 8.29 18.32 -22.39
N GLU A 294 9.02 18.59 -23.47
CA GLU A 294 8.73 18.19 -24.84
C GLU A 294 9.87 17.31 -25.37
N ASN A 295 9.55 16.37 -26.26
CA ASN A 295 10.53 15.52 -26.96
C ASN A 295 11.44 14.69 -26.03
N LEU A 296 11.05 14.48 -24.78
CA LEU A 296 11.79 13.62 -23.88
C LEU A 296 11.52 12.14 -24.21
N ASN A 297 12.51 11.49 -24.85
CA ASN A 297 12.42 10.11 -25.25
C ASN A 297 13.39 9.25 -24.42
N VAL A 298 12.83 8.53 -23.44
CA VAL A 298 13.60 7.68 -22.55
C VAL A 298 13.50 6.23 -23.00
N VAL A 299 14.53 5.73 -23.66
CA VAL A 299 14.66 4.31 -24.03
C VAL A 299 15.75 3.70 -23.16
N SER A 300 15.35 3.18 -22.02
CA SER A 300 16.30 2.70 -21.02
C SER A 300 16.80 1.28 -21.31
N HIS A 301 18.11 1.10 -21.27
CA HIS A 301 18.78 -0.21 -21.24
C HIS A 301 18.83 -0.81 -19.83
N SER A 302 18.51 -0.02 -18.81
CA SER A 302 18.22 -0.48 -17.45
C SER A 302 16.74 -0.78 -17.29
N ASN A 303 16.33 -1.17 -16.11
CA ASN A 303 14.93 -1.48 -15.80
C ASN A 303 14.08 -0.25 -15.42
N ILE A 304 14.56 0.99 -15.64
CA ILE A 304 13.87 2.22 -15.30
C ILE A 304 13.79 3.18 -16.49
N ALA A 305 12.59 3.60 -16.86
CA ALA A 305 12.35 4.69 -17.81
C ALA A 305 11.40 5.71 -17.17
N ALA A 306 11.95 6.85 -16.71
CA ALA A 306 11.22 7.93 -16.06
C ALA A 306 12.07 9.21 -16.01
N LEU A 307 11.51 10.34 -15.59
CA LEU A 307 12.29 11.55 -15.29
C LEU A 307 13.18 11.32 -14.06
N PHE A 308 12.61 10.75 -12.98
CA PHE A 308 13.31 10.38 -11.75
C PHE A 308 13.26 8.86 -11.53
N ALA A 309 14.34 8.28 -11.04
CA ALA A 309 14.31 6.90 -10.56
C ALA A 309 13.55 6.82 -9.21
N LYS A 310 13.75 7.80 -8.32
CA LYS A 310 13.08 7.84 -7.03
C LYS A 310 12.72 9.27 -6.61
N LEU A 311 11.50 9.44 -6.11
CA LEU A 311 11.08 10.56 -5.27
C LEU A 311 11.02 10.09 -3.81
N ASP A 312 11.67 10.82 -2.90
CA ASP A 312 11.81 10.42 -1.50
C ASP A 312 11.48 11.62 -0.59
N GLY A 313 10.21 11.79 -0.27
CA GLY A 313 9.71 12.99 0.41
C GLY A 313 9.67 14.23 -0.48
N ALA A 314 9.67 14.06 -1.78
CA ALA A 314 9.69 15.15 -2.75
C ALA A 314 8.30 15.67 -3.12
N THR A 315 8.23 16.92 -3.53
CA THR A 315 7.04 17.48 -4.19
C THR A 315 7.36 17.80 -5.64
N VAL A 316 6.60 17.21 -6.57
CA VAL A 316 6.61 17.57 -7.99
C VAL A 316 5.24 18.09 -8.37
N LYS A 317 5.18 19.32 -8.87
CA LYS A 317 3.88 19.94 -9.16
C LYS A 317 3.86 20.80 -10.43
N ASN A 318 2.64 21.03 -10.95
CA ASN A 318 2.36 21.92 -12.07
C ASN A 318 3.21 21.64 -13.33
N LEU A 319 3.40 20.36 -13.67
CA LEU A 319 4.28 19.91 -14.77
C LEU A 319 3.50 19.16 -15.82
N THR A 320 3.79 19.44 -17.09
CA THR A 320 3.21 18.74 -18.24
C THR A 320 4.29 17.97 -18.99
N PHE A 321 3.97 16.73 -19.41
CA PHE A 321 4.75 15.98 -20.41
C PHE A 321 3.98 15.98 -21.71
N ALA A 322 4.59 16.54 -22.76
CA ALA A 322 3.93 16.69 -24.07
C ALA A 322 3.73 15.34 -24.78
N GLN A 323 2.89 15.31 -25.78
CA GLN A 323 2.60 14.13 -26.61
C GLN A 323 3.83 13.62 -27.38
N SER A 324 4.83 14.47 -27.59
CA SER A 324 6.12 14.10 -28.18
C SER A 324 7.04 13.31 -27.26
N CYS A 325 6.69 13.14 -25.98
CA CYS A 325 7.46 12.38 -25.03
C CYS A 325 7.11 10.88 -25.10
N SER A 326 8.12 10.02 -24.90
CA SER A 326 7.92 8.57 -24.80
C SER A 326 8.86 7.93 -23.79
N PHE A 327 8.36 6.90 -23.11
CA PHE A 327 9.12 6.18 -22.11
C PHE A 327 8.99 4.68 -22.33
N ALA A 328 10.11 3.98 -22.44
CA ALA A 328 10.14 2.54 -22.65
C ALA A 328 11.43 1.91 -22.10
N THR A 329 11.38 0.62 -21.78
CA THR A 329 12.59 -0.19 -21.57
C THR A 329 12.88 -1.01 -22.83
N THR A 330 14.17 -1.31 -23.10
CA THR A 330 14.57 -2.08 -24.28
C THR A 330 14.36 -3.58 -24.13
N SER A 331 14.25 -4.05 -22.89
CA SER A 331 14.10 -5.48 -22.58
C SER A 331 13.14 -5.66 -21.43
N ILE A 332 12.11 -6.49 -21.65
CA ILE A 332 11.20 -6.95 -20.60
C ILE A 332 11.69 -8.27 -19.95
N SER A 333 12.91 -8.69 -20.24
CA SER A 333 13.50 -9.91 -19.62
C SER A 333 13.75 -9.74 -18.11
N GLU A 334 13.76 -8.52 -17.62
CA GLU A 334 13.92 -8.19 -16.21
C GLU A 334 12.61 -8.45 -15.42
N LEU A 335 12.72 -9.09 -14.28
CA LEU A 335 11.57 -9.38 -13.40
C LEU A 335 10.88 -8.11 -12.86
N THR A 336 11.60 -6.99 -12.87
CA THR A 336 11.10 -5.68 -12.40
C THR A 336 11.58 -4.61 -13.38
N SER A 337 10.68 -4.07 -14.19
CA SER A 337 10.93 -2.89 -15.01
C SER A 337 9.85 -1.85 -14.78
N TYR A 338 10.27 -0.60 -14.55
CA TYR A 338 9.42 0.52 -14.18
C TYR A 338 9.40 1.55 -15.32
N VAL A 339 8.22 1.85 -15.82
CA VAL A 339 8.03 2.85 -16.88
C VAL A 339 6.95 3.85 -16.44
N SER A 340 7.30 5.13 -16.43
CA SER A 340 6.39 6.22 -16.03
C SER A 340 6.93 7.56 -16.49
N THR A 341 6.15 8.63 -16.40
CA THR A 341 6.63 9.95 -16.82
C THR A 341 7.43 10.64 -15.72
N VAL A 342 6.93 10.68 -14.49
CA VAL A 342 7.60 11.42 -13.42
C VAL A 342 8.62 10.55 -12.68
N ALA A 343 8.19 9.44 -12.09
CA ALA A 343 9.12 8.66 -11.27
C ALA A 343 8.85 7.15 -11.33
N ALA A 344 9.93 6.36 -11.31
CA ALA A 344 9.80 4.92 -11.16
C ALA A 344 9.27 4.56 -9.77
N VAL A 345 9.75 5.23 -8.72
CA VAL A 345 9.28 5.03 -7.34
C VAL A 345 9.00 6.38 -6.67
N ALA A 346 7.88 6.48 -5.95
CA ALA A 346 7.58 7.59 -5.05
C ALA A 346 7.36 7.06 -3.63
N SER A 347 7.95 7.70 -2.62
CA SER A 347 7.94 7.24 -1.22
C SER A 347 8.00 8.40 -0.22
N ASN A 348 7.77 8.12 1.06
CA ASN A 348 8.08 8.99 2.20
C ASN A 348 7.47 10.40 2.11
N ASN A 349 6.13 10.54 2.10
CA ASN A 349 5.40 11.81 1.96
C ASN A 349 5.63 12.54 0.64
N SER A 350 5.98 11.82 -0.43
CA SER A 350 6.04 12.45 -1.74
C SER A 350 4.67 12.93 -2.20
N VAL A 351 4.64 14.10 -2.82
CA VAL A 351 3.44 14.76 -3.35
C VAL A 351 3.60 14.98 -4.85
N LEU A 352 2.62 14.49 -5.60
CA LEU A 352 2.48 14.75 -7.04
C LEU A 352 1.20 15.53 -7.24
N GLU A 353 1.29 16.80 -7.61
CA GLU A 353 0.14 17.70 -7.72
C GLU A 353 0.09 18.39 -9.09
N ASN A 354 -1.09 18.40 -9.72
CA ASN A 354 -1.31 19.05 -11.02
C ASN A 354 -0.33 18.57 -12.11
N ILE A 355 -0.09 17.26 -12.17
CA ILE A 355 0.76 16.68 -13.22
C ILE A 355 -0.12 16.25 -14.39
N THR A 356 0.26 16.62 -15.61
CA THR A 356 -0.42 16.19 -16.83
C THR A 356 0.54 15.46 -17.75
N SER A 357 0.18 14.23 -18.16
CA SER A 357 0.97 13.44 -19.11
C SER A 357 0.19 13.18 -20.38
N TYR A 358 0.78 13.51 -21.53
CA TYR A 358 0.34 13.09 -22.86
C TYR A 358 1.30 12.05 -23.47
N ALA A 359 2.33 11.65 -22.73
CA ALA A 359 3.39 10.79 -23.20
C ALA A 359 2.93 9.34 -23.44
N THR A 360 3.58 8.66 -24.38
CA THR A 360 3.36 7.24 -24.63
C THR A 360 4.31 6.38 -23.78
N LEU A 361 3.76 5.37 -23.12
CA LEU A 361 4.51 4.42 -22.30
C LEU A 361 4.43 3.03 -22.92
N SER A 362 5.57 2.30 -22.92
CA SER A 362 5.62 0.91 -23.40
C SER A 362 6.72 0.08 -22.76
N ASN A 363 6.60 -1.24 -22.89
CA ASN A 363 7.64 -2.20 -22.52
C ASN A 363 8.06 -2.19 -21.04
N GLY A 364 7.11 -2.06 -20.10
CA GLY A 364 7.38 -2.17 -18.68
C GLY A 364 6.52 -3.22 -18.01
N VAL A 365 7.03 -3.84 -16.97
CA VAL A 365 6.26 -4.74 -16.09
C VAL A 365 5.39 -3.94 -15.13
N TYR A 366 5.91 -2.81 -14.65
CA TYR A 366 5.19 -1.81 -13.88
C TYR A 366 5.10 -0.53 -14.72
N MET A 367 3.91 -0.24 -15.27
CA MET A 367 3.69 0.96 -16.08
C MET A 367 2.62 1.85 -15.43
N GLY A 368 3.01 3.07 -15.06
CA GLY A 368 2.10 4.07 -14.51
C GLY A 368 2.22 5.39 -15.26
N GLY A 369 1.09 5.97 -15.67
CA GLY A 369 1.09 7.21 -16.45
C GLY A 369 1.89 8.34 -15.80
N ILE A 370 1.95 8.37 -14.47
CA ILE A 370 2.67 9.38 -13.68
C ILE A 370 3.80 8.72 -12.85
N VAL A 371 3.50 7.69 -12.08
CA VAL A 371 4.47 6.95 -11.25
C VAL A 371 4.29 5.46 -11.47
N ALA A 372 5.40 4.71 -11.59
CA ALA A 372 5.29 3.28 -11.74
C ALA A 372 4.98 2.60 -10.39
N ASN A 373 5.67 2.93 -9.31
CA ASN A 373 5.41 2.34 -7.99
C ASN A 373 5.34 3.42 -6.89
N ALA A 374 4.27 3.43 -6.12
CA ALA A 374 4.17 4.21 -4.90
C ALA A 374 4.46 3.30 -3.71
N ASP A 375 5.73 3.25 -3.32
CA ASP A 375 6.24 2.35 -2.27
C ASP A 375 6.22 3.06 -0.92
N GLN A 376 5.65 2.38 0.08
CA GLN A 376 5.51 2.98 1.39
C GLN A 376 5.88 2.01 2.50
N LYS A 377 6.83 2.43 3.29
CA LYS A 377 7.16 1.71 4.53
C LYS A 377 6.67 2.41 5.79
N LYS A 378 6.36 3.72 5.76
CA LYS A 378 5.97 4.48 6.97
C LYS A 378 5.09 5.72 6.77
N GLU A 379 5.03 6.36 5.61
CA GLU A 379 4.42 7.70 5.44
C GLU A 379 3.68 7.83 4.09
N SER A 380 2.65 8.68 3.97
CA SER A 380 1.71 8.72 2.85
C SER A 380 2.28 9.32 1.55
N VAL A 381 1.93 8.74 0.40
CA VAL A 381 2.15 9.37 -0.92
C VAL A 381 0.83 9.95 -1.41
N LEU A 382 0.85 11.21 -1.87
CA LEU A 382 -0.34 11.91 -2.37
C LEU A 382 -0.23 12.18 -3.87
N PHE A 383 -1.23 11.70 -4.61
CA PHE A 383 -1.50 12.12 -5.98
C PHE A 383 -2.72 13.03 -5.99
N LYS A 384 -2.55 14.28 -6.43
CA LYS A 384 -3.64 15.25 -6.45
C LYS A 384 -3.74 15.92 -7.82
N ASN A 385 -4.95 15.88 -8.41
CA ASN A 385 -5.22 16.43 -9.72
C ASN A 385 -4.21 16.02 -10.81
N CYS A 386 -3.78 14.74 -10.75
CA CYS A 386 -2.89 14.16 -11.76
C CYS A 386 -3.70 13.59 -12.92
N LYS A 387 -3.28 13.86 -14.16
CA LYS A 387 -4.02 13.49 -15.38
C LYS A 387 -3.12 12.77 -16.37
N ASN A 388 -3.58 11.65 -16.89
CA ASN A 388 -2.94 10.93 -17.97
C ASN A 388 -3.84 10.94 -19.21
N TYR A 389 -3.33 11.49 -20.31
CA TYR A 389 -3.92 11.45 -21.66
C TYR A 389 -3.14 10.54 -22.61
N GLY A 390 -1.92 10.15 -22.20
CA GLY A 390 -1.02 9.32 -22.98
C GLY A 390 -1.44 7.86 -23.02
N SER A 391 -1.09 7.15 -24.08
CA SER A 391 -1.35 5.72 -24.20
C SER A 391 -0.31 4.89 -23.47
N ILE A 392 -0.76 3.76 -22.89
CA ILE A 392 0.09 2.80 -22.22
C ILE A 392 -0.07 1.45 -22.92
N ASN A 393 1.02 0.93 -23.50
CA ASN A 393 0.98 -0.22 -24.38
C ASN A 393 1.91 -1.34 -23.91
N TYR A 394 1.35 -2.50 -23.63
CA TYR A 394 2.13 -3.71 -23.38
C TYR A 394 2.12 -4.57 -24.66
N PRO A 395 3.29 -4.95 -25.20
CA PRO A 395 3.41 -5.63 -26.48
C PRO A 395 3.00 -7.11 -26.44
N ASP A 396 2.95 -7.76 -27.61
CA ASP A 396 2.69 -9.19 -27.79
C ASP A 396 3.94 -10.01 -27.45
N ILE A 397 4.25 -10.12 -26.19
CA ILE A 397 5.40 -10.89 -25.67
C ILE A 397 5.02 -11.61 -24.40
N THR A 398 5.81 -12.64 -24.05
CA THR A 398 5.62 -13.39 -22.80
C THR A 398 6.02 -12.54 -21.60
N ALA A 399 5.12 -12.43 -20.64
CA ALA A 399 5.35 -11.71 -19.40
C ALA A 399 6.40 -12.43 -18.52
N PRO A 400 7.52 -11.78 -18.16
CA PRO A 400 8.54 -12.40 -17.31
C PRO A 400 8.10 -12.53 -15.86
N SER A 401 7.24 -11.64 -15.42
CA SER A 401 6.67 -11.59 -14.07
C SER A 401 5.21 -11.13 -14.10
N ASN A 402 4.62 -10.86 -12.94
CA ASN A 402 3.31 -10.22 -12.86
C ASN A 402 3.36 -8.81 -13.46
N ILE A 403 2.37 -8.47 -14.27
CA ILE A 403 2.25 -7.17 -14.93
C ILE A 403 1.28 -6.30 -14.14
N TYR A 404 1.66 -5.06 -13.87
CA TYR A 404 0.81 -4.05 -13.26
C TYR A 404 0.81 -2.79 -14.13
N ILE A 405 -0.36 -2.40 -14.61
CA ILE A 405 -0.53 -1.21 -15.46
C ILE A 405 -1.64 -0.34 -14.89
N GLY A 406 -1.32 0.93 -14.66
CA GLY A 406 -2.29 1.91 -14.18
C GLY A 406 -2.19 3.23 -14.93
N GLY A 407 -3.31 3.87 -15.19
CA GLY A 407 -3.32 5.17 -15.89
C GLY A 407 -2.58 6.26 -15.13
N ILE A 408 -2.55 6.20 -13.79
CA ILE A 408 -1.80 7.12 -12.92
C ILE A 408 -0.65 6.39 -12.23
N CYS A 409 -0.90 5.28 -11.54
CA CYS A 409 0.10 4.52 -10.81
C CYS A 409 -0.06 3.02 -11.10
N SER A 410 1.05 2.29 -11.35
CA SER A 410 0.91 0.87 -11.65
C SER A 410 0.66 0.03 -10.40
N PHE A 411 1.37 0.32 -9.32
CA PHE A 411 1.21 -0.37 -8.05
C PHE A 411 1.37 0.62 -6.89
N CYS A 412 0.54 0.48 -5.87
CA CYS A 412 0.66 1.29 -4.66
C CYS A 412 0.60 0.42 -3.41
N GLU A 413 1.39 0.80 -2.40
CA GLU A 413 1.38 0.18 -1.08
C GLU A 413 0.49 0.96 -0.09
N VAL A 414 0.60 0.65 1.19
CA VAL A 414 -0.23 1.21 2.27
C VAL A 414 -0.09 2.73 2.37
N GLY A 415 -1.20 3.44 2.54
CA GLY A 415 -1.22 4.88 2.82
C GLY A 415 -1.11 5.79 1.60
N VAL A 416 -1.31 5.27 0.40
CA VAL A 416 -1.34 6.09 -0.82
C VAL A 416 -2.74 6.65 -1.03
N THR A 417 -2.82 7.96 -1.32
CA THR A 417 -4.07 8.67 -1.58
C THR A 417 -4.08 9.25 -2.99
N PHE A 418 -5.20 9.07 -3.69
CA PHE A 418 -5.48 9.66 -4.99
C PHE A 418 -6.68 10.61 -4.87
N GLU A 419 -6.48 11.90 -5.14
CA GLU A 419 -7.52 12.94 -5.12
C GLU A 419 -7.66 13.60 -6.49
N ASP A 420 -8.88 13.67 -7.01
CA ASP A 420 -9.21 14.33 -8.29
C ASP A 420 -8.32 13.87 -9.47
N CYS A 421 -7.82 12.62 -9.42
CA CYS A 421 -6.96 12.07 -10.47
C CYS A 421 -7.78 11.51 -11.63
N ALA A 422 -7.28 11.67 -12.88
CA ALA A 422 -8.02 11.24 -14.05
C ALA A 422 -7.13 10.53 -15.09
N ASN A 423 -7.64 9.44 -15.66
CA ASN A 423 -7.07 8.80 -16.83
C ASN A 423 -7.99 8.92 -18.03
N TYR A 424 -7.49 9.54 -19.10
CA TYR A 424 -8.11 9.67 -20.42
C TYR A 424 -7.39 8.80 -21.46
N GLY A 425 -6.16 8.38 -21.15
CA GLY A 425 -5.32 7.60 -22.03
C GLY A 425 -5.77 6.14 -22.13
N THR A 426 -5.60 5.54 -23.31
CA THR A 426 -5.93 4.14 -23.52
C THR A 426 -4.85 3.23 -22.96
N ILE A 427 -5.25 2.18 -22.27
CA ILE A 427 -4.41 1.08 -21.83
C ILE A 427 -4.64 -0.11 -22.74
N THR A 428 -3.59 -0.60 -23.41
CA THR A 428 -3.67 -1.75 -24.31
C THR A 428 -2.65 -2.81 -23.90
N SER A 429 -3.07 -4.07 -23.82
CA SER A 429 -2.18 -5.21 -23.59
C SER A 429 -2.47 -6.32 -24.58
N ASN A 430 -1.44 -6.78 -25.26
CA ASN A 430 -1.45 -7.96 -26.11
C ASN A 430 -0.57 -9.10 -25.55
N SER A 431 -0.41 -9.17 -24.25
CA SER A 431 0.54 -10.03 -23.57
C SER A 431 0.28 -11.52 -23.74
N VAL A 432 1.37 -12.31 -23.72
CA VAL A 432 1.33 -13.75 -23.52
C VAL A 432 1.62 -14.08 -22.04
N GLY A 433 0.76 -14.83 -21.40
CA GLY A 433 0.65 -14.89 -19.94
C GLY A 433 1.79 -15.50 -19.15
N GLY A 434 2.46 -16.54 -19.64
CA GLY A 434 3.52 -17.22 -18.87
C GLY A 434 3.11 -17.64 -17.45
N ASN A 435 1.82 -17.87 -17.18
CA ASN A 435 1.24 -18.20 -15.87
C ASN A 435 1.45 -17.09 -14.80
N LYS A 436 1.34 -15.81 -15.20
CA LYS A 436 1.50 -14.63 -14.35
C LYS A 436 0.18 -13.88 -14.18
N TYR A 437 0.12 -13.00 -13.18
CA TYR A 437 -1.00 -12.07 -13.01
C TYR A 437 -0.84 -10.88 -13.96
N HIS A 438 -1.94 -10.52 -14.61
CA HIS A 438 -2.03 -9.37 -15.50
C HIS A 438 -3.07 -8.42 -14.92
N VAL A 439 -2.62 -7.27 -14.45
CA VAL A 439 -3.41 -6.35 -13.62
C VAL A 439 -3.48 -4.97 -14.27
N PHE A 440 -4.70 -4.50 -14.57
CA PHE A 440 -4.97 -3.28 -15.30
C PHE A 440 -5.98 -2.42 -14.55
N GLY A 441 -5.64 -1.16 -14.29
CA GLY A 441 -6.55 -0.20 -13.70
C GLY A 441 -6.49 1.16 -14.38
N GLY A 442 -7.62 1.80 -14.56
CA GLY A 442 -7.64 3.14 -15.16
C GLY A 442 -6.87 4.16 -14.33
N ILE A 443 -6.89 4.02 -13.01
CA ILE A 443 -6.10 4.84 -12.09
C ILE A 443 -4.92 4.04 -11.52
N VAL A 444 -5.19 2.89 -10.91
CA VAL A 444 -4.16 2.05 -10.26
C VAL A 444 -4.25 0.63 -10.77
N GLY A 445 -3.14 0.08 -11.26
CA GLY A 445 -3.09 -1.32 -11.64
C GLY A 445 -3.38 -2.24 -10.44
N GLY A 446 -2.55 -2.20 -9.41
CA GLY A 446 -2.78 -2.94 -8.17
C GLY A 446 -2.39 -2.14 -6.94
N GLY A 447 -2.91 -2.52 -5.77
CA GLY A 447 -2.56 -1.80 -4.56
C GLY A 447 -3.01 -2.44 -3.26
N THR A 448 -2.50 -1.90 -2.16
CA THR A 448 -2.79 -2.33 -0.78
C THR A 448 -3.13 -1.10 0.07
N ASP A 449 -4.23 -1.15 0.84
CA ASP A 449 -4.64 -0.11 1.81
C ASP A 449 -4.56 1.34 1.30
N HIS A 450 -5.08 1.58 0.09
CA HIS A 450 -5.08 2.89 -0.56
C HIS A 450 -6.46 3.56 -0.51
N GLU A 451 -6.48 4.86 -0.76
CA GLU A 451 -7.70 5.68 -0.76
C GLU A 451 -7.84 6.43 -2.09
N MET A 452 -9.07 6.55 -2.57
CA MET A 452 -9.39 7.24 -3.83
C MET A 452 -10.60 8.15 -3.65
N TYR A 453 -10.45 9.42 -4.01
CA TYR A 453 -11.49 10.44 -3.92
C TYR A 453 -11.68 11.14 -5.25
N LYS A 454 -12.89 11.12 -5.79
CA LYS A 454 -13.29 11.82 -7.04
C LYS A 454 -12.39 11.49 -8.24
N CYS A 455 -11.85 10.28 -8.29
CA CYS A 455 -11.04 9.84 -9.41
C CYS A 455 -11.91 9.45 -10.60
N THR A 456 -11.42 9.70 -11.83
CA THR A 456 -12.16 9.45 -13.06
C THR A 456 -11.33 8.62 -14.04
N ASN A 457 -11.92 7.59 -14.62
CA ASN A 457 -11.36 6.92 -15.81
C ASN A 457 -12.32 7.10 -17.01
N GLU A 458 -11.81 7.71 -18.08
CA GLU A 458 -12.46 7.81 -19.38
C GLU A 458 -11.68 7.03 -20.45
N GLY A 459 -10.43 6.67 -20.16
CA GLY A 459 -9.56 5.90 -21.04
C GLY A 459 -10.02 4.44 -21.17
N ALA A 460 -10.03 3.93 -22.39
CA ALA A 460 -10.37 2.53 -22.62
C ALA A 460 -9.29 1.57 -22.11
N ILE A 461 -9.71 0.39 -21.64
CA ILE A 461 -8.82 -0.71 -21.24
C ILE A 461 -9.07 -1.89 -22.16
N ASN A 462 -8.11 -2.19 -23.03
CA ASN A 462 -8.19 -3.25 -24.02
C ASN A 462 -7.17 -4.35 -23.69
N VAL A 463 -7.64 -5.51 -23.26
CA VAL A 463 -6.78 -6.63 -22.88
C VAL A 463 -7.03 -7.81 -23.80
N ASN A 464 -5.98 -8.19 -24.50
CA ASN A 464 -5.92 -9.35 -25.38
C ASN A 464 -4.77 -10.24 -24.85
N CYS A 465 -5.07 -11.17 -23.94
CA CYS A 465 -4.08 -11.92 -23.19
C CYS A 465 -4.35 -13.43 -23.23
N ARG A 466 -3.31 -14.22 -23.51
CA ARG A 466 -3.36 -15.68 -23.57
C ARG A 466 -2.47 -16.31 -22.49
N GLY A 467 -2.98 -17.34 -21.79
CA GLY A 467 -2.19 -18.14 -20.84
C GLY A 467 -1.79 -17.39 -19.57
N ALA A 468 -2.53 -16.37 -19.15
CA ALA A 468 -2.32 -15.73 -17.85
C ALA A 468 -2.78 -16.65 -16.71
N ASN A 469 -2.18 -16.50 -15.51
CA ASN A 469 -2.78 -17.09 -14.34
C ASN A 469 -4.13 -16.42 -14.10
N ASN A 470 -4.13 -15.12 -13.78
CA ASN A 470 -5.36 -14.35 -13.66
C ASN A 470 -5.24 -13.01 -14.40
N ILE A 471 -6.38 -12.55 -14.92
CA ILE A 471 -6.54 -11.20 -15.45
C ILE A 471 -7.42 -10.40 -14.48
N TYR A 472 -6.95 -9.23 -14.09
CA TYR A 472 -7.68 -8.27 -13.28
C TYR A 472 -7.77 -6.96 -14.06
N ALA A 473 -8.96 -6.47 -14.34
CA ALA A 473 -9.12 -5.22 -15.09
C ALA A 473 -10.26 -4.38 -14.52
N ALA A 474 -10.00 -3.11 -14.25
CA ALA A 474 -11.07 -2.23 -13.78
C ALA A 474 -10.82 -0.75 -14.13
N GLY A 475 -11.91 0.03 -14.14
CA GLY A 475 -11.84 1.46 -14.40
C GLY A 475 -11.01 2.22 -13.37
N MET A 476 -11.05 1.82 -12.09
CA MET A 476 -10.21 2.45 -11.05
C MET A 476 -9.03 1.56 -10.67
N VAL A 477 -9.28 0.40 -10.06
CA VAL A 477 -8.23 -0.48 -9.51
C VAL A 477 -8.39 -1.89 -10.02
N GLY A 478 -7.40 -2.41 -10.73
CA GLY A 478 -7.43 -3.78 -11.26
C GLY A 478 -7.50 -4.83 -10.14
N ARG A 479 -6.58 -4.77 -9.19
CA ARG A 479 -6.52 -5.69 -8.04
C ARG A 479 -6.20 -4.93 -6.76
N SER A 480 -7.03 -5.06 -5.75
CA SER A 480 -6.82 -4.43 -4.45
C SER A 480 -6.71 -5.44 -3.33
N PHE A 481 -5.68 -5.29 -2.50
CA PHE A 481 -5.61 -5.85 -1.16
C PHE A 481 -6.07 -4.77 -0.17
N ARG A 482 -7.35 -4.77 0.18
CA ARG A 482 -7.97 -3.80 1.09
C ARG A 482 -7.90 -2.35 0.57
N MET A 483 -8.74 -2.01 -0.38
CA MET A 483 -9.03 -0.60 -0.66
C MET A 483 -9.80 -0.03 0.54
N ARG A 484 -9.25 0.95 1.23
CA ARG A 484 -9.89 1.54 2.40
C ARG A 484 -11.10 2.37 2.01
N VAL A 485 -10.94 3.23 1.02
CA VAL A 485 -12.00 4.13 0.56
C VAL A 485 -11.94 4.25 -0.97
N ALA A 486 -13.10 4.15 -1.62
CA ALA A 486 -13.35 4.71 -2.95
C ALA A 486 -14.61 5.56 -2.85
N ASP A 487 -14.47 6.89 -2.98
CA ASP A 487 -15.57 7.85 -2.82
C ASP A 487 -15.72 8.71 -4.07
N ASN A 488 -16.94 8.77 -4.60
CA ASN A 488 -17.30 9.55 -5.80
C ASN A 488 -16.41 9.27 -7.01
N CYS A 489 -15.90 8.04 -7.18
CA CYS A 489 -15.09 7.66 -8.33
C CYS A 489 -15.96 7.23 -9.51
N THR A 490 -15.54 7.58 -10.73
CA THR A 490 -16.35 7.36 -11.93
C THR A 490 -15.57 6.66 -13.04
N ASN A 491 -16.19 5.65 -13.67
CA ASN A 491 -15.67 5.03 -14.88
C ASN A 491 -16.63 5.23 -16.05
N SER A 492 -16.14 5.82 -17.15
CA SER A 492 -16.80 5.87 -18.44
C SER A 492 -15.97 5.26 -19.57
N GLY A 493 -14.72 4.89 -19.28
CA GLY A 493 -13.81 4.22 -20.21
C GLY A 493 -14.21 2.76 -20.44
N ALA A 494 -14.46 2.37 -21.68
CA ALA A 494 -14.84 1.00 -22.02
C ALA A 494 -13.77 -0.02 -21.62
N ILE A 495 -14.20 -1.21 -21.16
CA ILE A 495 -13.29 -2.30 -20.80
C ILE A 495 -13.60 -3.50 -21.69
N SER A 496 -12.60 -3.94 -22.46
CA SER A 496 -12.70 -5.06 -23.38
C SER A 496 -11.64 -6.12 -23.07
N ILE A 497 -12.09 -7.31 -22.70
CA ILE A 497 -11.23 -8.48 -22.52
C ILE A 497 -11.53 -9.46 -23.61
N ALA A 498 -10.55 -9.74 -24.46
CA ALA A 498 -10.67 -10.62 -25.60
C ALA A 498 -9.52 -11.63 -25.67
N ASP A 499 -9.74 -12.71 -26.41
CA ASP A 499 -8.77 -13.79 -26.68
C ASP A 499 -8.08 -14.32 -25.42
N THR A 500 -8.88 -14.68 -24.42
CA THR A 500 -8.39 -15.16 -23.11
C THR A 500 -8.28 -16.69 -23.07
N SER A 501 -7.67 -17.30 -24.08
CA SER A 501 -7.42 -18.75 -24.07
C SER A 501 -6.46 -19.10 -22.94
N ASP A 502 -6.77 -20.20 -22.23
CA ASP A 502 -5.92 -20.81 -21.19
C ASP A 502 -5.64 -19.93 -19.94
N CYS A 503 -6.44 -18.90 -19.68
CA CYS A 503 -6.39 -18.15 -18.42
C CYS A 503 -7.08 -18.93 -17.29
N ALA A 504 -6.56 -18.82 -16.06
CA ALA A 504 -7.16 -19.51 -14.92
C ALA A 504 -8.40 -18.76 -14.39
N ALA A 505 -8.33 -17.44 -14.29
CA ALA A 505 -9.46 -16.60 -13.85
C ALA A 505 -9.42 -15.19 -14.48
N ILE A 506 -10.61 -14.56 -14.57
CA ILE A 506 -10.80 -13.21 -15.10
C ILE A 506 -11.73 -12.44 -14.18
N TYR A 507 -11.28 -11.28 -13.68
CA TYR A 507 -12.02 -10.41 -12.79
C TYR A 507 -12.08 -9.00 -13.38
N VAL A 508 -13.28 -8.55 -13.73
CA VAL A 508 -13.49 -7.28 -14.42
C VAL A 508 -14.54 -6.44 -13.72
N ALA A 509 -14.30 -5.13 -13.60
CA ALA A 509 -15.30 -4.22 -13.04
C ALA A 509 -15.13 -2.76 -13.46
N GLY A 510 -16.19 -1.97 -13.23
CA GLY A 510 -16.12 -0.52 -13.43
C GLY A 510 -15.22 0.18 -12.42
N ILE A 511 -15.21 -0.26 -11.16
CA ILE A 511 -14.44 0.39 -10.08
C ILE A 511 -13.29 -0.51 -9.60
N ALA A 512 -13.54 -1.71 -9.10
CA ALA A 512 -12.47 -2.60 -8.64
C ALA A 512 -12.66 -4.03 -9.16
N GLY A 513 -11.64 -4.55 -9.84
CA GLY A 513 -11.65 -5.91 -10.38
C GLY A 513 -11.72 -6.95 -9.26
N THR A 514 -10.90 -6.80 -8.23
CA THR A 514 -11.03 -7.56 -6.98
C THR A 514 -10.74 -6.71 -5.77
N MET A 515 -11.33 -7.13 -4.66
CA MET A 515 -10.96 -6.70 -3.32
C MET A 515 -10.71 -7.93 -2.45
N GLU A 516 -9.47 -8.14 -2.04
CA GLU A 516 -8.99 -9.31 -1.31
C GLU A 516 -8.36 -8.92 0.03
N GLY A 517 -8.23 -9.86 0.96
CA GLY A 517 -7.48 -9.69 2.19
C GLY A 517 -8.26 -10.01 3.46
N THR A 518 -7.61 -9.87 4.62
CA THR A 518 -8.23 -10.03 5.93
C THR A 518 -8.67 -8.66 6.47
N ALA A 519 -9.93 -8.54 6.87
CA ALA A 519 -10.44 -7.28 7.42
C ALA A 519 -9.78 -7.01 8.78
N THR A 520 -8.89 -6.05 8.82
CA THR A 520 -8.44 -5.40 10.05
C THR A 520 -9.10 -4.04 10.25
N GLN A 521 -9.70 -3.49 9.18
CA GLN A 521 -10.43 -2.24 9.12
C GLN A 521 -11.55 -2.36 8.08
N GLU A 522 -12.61 -1.58 8.23
CA GLU A 522 -13.71 -1.52 7.25
C GLU A 522 -13.24 -0.92 5.93
N SER A 523 -13.78 -1.46 4.83
CA SER A 523 -13.60 -0.93 3.48
C SER A 523 -14.89 -0.28 3.00
N MET A 524 -14.79 0.81 2.24
CA MET A 524 -15.95 1.56 1.75
C MET A 524 -15.83 1.87 0.26
N VAL A 525 -16.87 1.54 -0.51
CA VAL A 525 -17.07 1.99 -1.89
C VAL A 525 -18.37 2.79 -1.91
N TYR A 526 -18.27 4.11 -2.06
CA TYR A 526 -19.36 5.03 -1.83
C TYR A 526 -19.57 5.98 -3.01
N LYS A 527 -20.81 6.08 -3.47
CA LYS A 527 -21.20 6.96 -4.57
C LYS A 527 -20.36 6.79 -5.85
N CYS A 528 -19.78 5.63 -6.04
CA CYS A 528 -19.03 5.33 -7.26
C CYS A 528 -19.97 4.94 -8.40
N SER A 529 -19.60 5.28 -9.63
CA SER A 529 -20.43 4.98 -10.78
C SER A 529 -19.66 4.42 -11.97
N ASN A 530 -20.28 3.49 -12.68
CA ASN A 530 -19.82 3.01 -13.98
C ASN A 530 -20.87 3.32 -15.05
N SER A 531 -20.46 4.03 -16.09
CA SER A 531 -21.26 4.25 -17.32
C SER A 531 -20.66 3.55 -18.53
N ALA A 532 -19.50 2.93 -18.36
CA ALA A 532 -18.80 2.26 -19.44
C ALA A 532 -19.45 0.94 -19.82
N ASN A 533 -19.51 0.65 -21.12
CA ASN A 533 -19.81 -0.68 -21.59
C ASN A 533 -18.60 -1.59 -21.35
N MET A 534 -18.86 -2.77 -20.80
CA MET A 534 -17.81 -3.75 -20.54
C MET A 534 -18.09 -5.06 -21.26
N THR A 535 -17.08 -5.59 -21.93
CA THR A 535 -17.19 -6.83 -22.69
C THR A 535 -16.11 -7.81 -22.27
N VAL A 536 -16.51 -9.03 -21.91
CA VAL A 536 -15.59 -10.13 -21.61
C VAL A 536 -15.90 -11.29 -22.51
N LYS A 537 -14.91 -11.73 -23.28
CA LYS A 537 -14.99 -12.92 -24.12
C LYS A 537 -13.90 -13.90 -23.69
N CYS A 538 -14.33 -15.09 -23.20
CA CYS A 538 -13.40 -16.13 -22.76
C CYS A 538 -13.80 -17.49 -23.29
N ASN A 539 -12.81 -18.28 -23.66
CA ASN A 539 -13.05 -19.59 -24.27
C ASN A 539 -12.79 -20.79 -23.31
N ASN A 540 -11.79 -20.71 -22.41
CA ASN A 540 -11.37 -21.86 -21.58
C ASN A 540 -11.05 -21.47 -20.12
N THR A 541 -11.55 -20.36 -19.61
CA THR A 541 -11.24 -19.86 -18.26
C THR A 541 -12.19 -20.48 -17.23
N LYS A 542 -11.69 -20.89 -16.07
CA LYS A 542 -12.48 -21.60 -15.05
C LYS A 542 -13.33 -20.71 -14.13
N ASP A 543 -12.96 -19.44 -13.98
CA ASP A 543 -13.64 -18.48 -13.09
C ASP A 543 -13.65 -17.10 -13.77
N VAL A 544 -14.84 -16.61 -14.09
CA VAL A 544 -15.02 -15.34 -14.77
C VAL A 544 -16.04 -14.51 -14.02
N GLN A 545 -15.64 -13.32 -13.59
CA GLN A 545 -16.48 -12.40 -12.85
C GLN A 545 -16.46 -11.01 -13.47
N LEU A 546 -17.65 -10.50 -13.82
CA LEU A 546 -17.86 -9.19 -14.41
C LEU A 546 -18.87 -8.39 -13.58
N GLY A 547 -18.42 -7.37 -12.87
CA GLY A 547 -19.24 -6.51 -12.03
C GLY A 547 -19.29 -5.08 -12.54
N GLY A 548 -20.46 -4.42 -12.51
CA GLY A 548 -20.54 -3.00 -12.87
C GLY A 548 -19.71 -2.12 -11.96
N ILE A 549 -19.61 -2.46 -10.68
CA ILE A 549 -18.83 -1.76 -9.66
C ILE A 549 -17.68 -2.64 -9.14
N MET A 550 -17.97 -3.88 -8.71
CA MET A 550 -17.01 -4.80 -8.11
C MET A 550 -17.03 -6.15 -8.81
N GLY A 551 -15.87 -6.60 -9.30
CA GLY A 551 -15.72 -7.89 -9.96
C GLY A 551 -15.74 -9.05 -8.97
N TRP A 552 -14.87 -9.05 -7.99
CA TRP A 552 -14.83 -10.10 -6.95
C TRP A 552 -14.54 -9.51 -5.57
N LEU A 553 -15.48 -9.64 -4.67
CA LEU A 553 -15.33 -9.23 -3.28
C LEU A 553 -14.98 -10.44 -2.41
N ARG A 554 -13.73 -10.49 -1.93
CA ARG A 554 -13.18 -11.58 -1.10
C ARG A 554 -12.72 -11.07 0.26
N ILE A 555 -13.38 -10.09 0.80
CA ILE A 555 -13.08 -9.49 2.10
C ILE A 555 -14.38 -9.39 2.91
N THR A 556 -14.31 -9.53 4.22
CA THR A 556 -15.40 -9.22 5.14
C THR A 556 -15.33 -7.76 5.59
N GLY A 557 -16.47 -7.14 5.91
CA GLY A 557 -16.52 -5.75 6.38
C GLY A 557 -16.37 -4.70 5.27
N CYS A 558 -16.81 -5.00 4.05
CA CYS A 558 -16.88 -4.04 2.96
C CYS A 558 -18.30 -3.54 2.76
N THR A 559 -18.49 -2.22 2.80
CA THR A 559 -19.76 -1.57 2.43
C THR A 559 -19.66 -0.95 1.05
N ILE A 560 -20.49 -1.43 0.13
CA ILE A 560 -20.71 -0.81 -1.19
C ILE A 560 -22.07 -0.12 -1.15
N SER A 561 -22.10 1.22 -1.20
CA SER A 561 -23.34 1.98 -1.01
C SER A 561 -23.50 3.14 -1.97
N GLU A 562 -24.73 3.42 -2.33
CA GLU A 562 -25.13 4.49 -3.26
C GLU A 562 -24.39 4.44 -4.61
N CYS A 563 -23.89 3.26 -4.99
CA CYS A 563 -23.15 3.05 -6.23
C CYS A 563 -24.12 2.75 -7.38
N SER A 564 -23.71 3.13 -8.60
CA SER A 564 -24.56 2.92 -9.78
C SER A 564 -23.81 2.37 -10.98
N ASN A 565 -24.46 1.46 -11.71
CA ASN A 565 -24.02 1.03 -13.03
C ASN A 565 -25.06 1.40 -14.07
N SER A 566 -24.65 2.12 -15.11
CA SER A 566 -25.48 2.41 -16.29
C SER A 566 -24.87 1.86 -17.59
N GLY A 567 -23.65 1.35 -17.53
CA GLY A 567 -23.00 0.70 -18.66
C GLY A 567 -23.51 -0.72 -18.89
N ASN A 568 -23.59 -1.12 -20.15
CA ASN A 568 -23.99 -2.48 -20.52
C ASN A 568 -22.85 -3.47 -20.24
N LEU A 569 -23.21 -4.61 -19.69
CA LEU A 569 -22.29 -5.71 -19.37
C LEU A 569 -22.54 -6.90 -20.28
N THR A 570 -21.55 -7.25 -21.08
CA THR A 570 -21.65 -8.41 -21.98
C THR A 570 -20.55 -9.42 -21.64
N MET A 571 -20.97 -10.63 -21.28
CA MET A 571 -20.05 -11.74 -21.09
C MET A 571 -20.38 -12.86 -22.07
N THR A 572 -19.35 -13.35 -22.77
CA THR A 572 -19.41 -14.56 -23.56
C THR A 572 -18.44 -15.57 -22.97
N SER A 573 -18.95 -16.68 -22.44
CA SER A 573 -18.15 -17.67 -21.75
C SER A 573 -18.57 -19.10 -22.10
N ALA A 574 -17.61 -19.91 -22.53
CA ALA A 574 -17.82 -21.33 -22.80
C ALA A 574 -17.61 -22.22 -21.57
N VAL A 575 -17.38 -21.66 -20.38
CA VAL A 575 -16.84 -22.40 -19.23
C VAL A 575 -17.63 -22.23 -17.93
N THR A 576 -17.21 -23.01 -16.94
CA THR A 576 -17.88 -23.24 -15.66
C THR A 576 -17.62 -22.11 -14.68
N GLY A 577 -18.67 -21.60 -14.00
CA GLY A 577 -18.52 -20.66 -12.89
C GLY A 577 -18.42 -19.18 -13.32
N SER A 578 -19.29 -18.74 -14.23
CA SER A 578 -19.32 -17.34 -14.66
C SER A 578 -20.39 -16.54 -13.93
N TYR A 579 -19.96 -15.37 -13.38
CA TYR A 579 -20.83 -14.47 -12.63
C TYR A 579 -20.83 -13.08 -13.29
N VAL A 580 -21.98 -12.54 -13.58
CA VAL A 580 -22.14 -11.16 -14.10
C VAL A 580 -23.12 -10.42 -13.23
N ALA A 581 -22.77 -9.25 -12.75
CA ALA A 581 -23.67 -8.45 -11.91
C ALA A 581 -23.56 -6.96 -12.20
N GLY A 582 -24.69 -6.28 -12.16
CA GLY A 582 -24.71 -4.82 -12.37
C GLY A 582 -23.94 -4.07 -11.32
N ILE A 583 -23.87 -4.59 -10.08
CA ILE A 583 -23.09 -3.97 -9.00
C ILE A 583 -21.90 -4.85 -8.60
N ALA A 584 -22.12 -6.03 -8.01
CA ALA A 584 -21.03 -6.83 -7.50
C ALA A 584 -21.23 -8.33 -7.69
N THR A 585 -20.17 -9.04 -8.09
CA THR A 585 -20.13 -10.49 -7.95
C THR A 585 -19.44 -10.80 -6.61
N VAL A 586 -20.11 -11.51 -5.72
CA VAL A 586 -19.60 -11.77 -4.37
C VAL A 586 -19.29 -13.24 -4.21
N GLN A 587 -18.06 -13.55 -3.87
CA GLN A 587 -17.69 -14.88 -3.39
C GLN A 587 -16.77 -14.68 -2.19
N THR A 588 -17.33 -14.63 -0.99
CA THR A 588 -16.52 -14.69 0.21
C THR A 588 -16.12 -16.14 0.43
N SER A 589 -14.83 -16.47 0.39
CA SER A 589 -14.36 -17.67 1.04
C SER A 589 -14.48 -17.44 2.55
N SER A 590 -14.99 -18.43 3.28
CA SER A 590 -14.93 -18.46 4.73
C SER A 590 -13.48 -18.38 5.17
N VAL A 591 -12.95 -17.17 5.43
CA VAL A 591 -11.72 -17.02 6.16
C VAL A 591 -12.11 -17.19 7.62
N ALA A 592 -11.99 -18.42 8.09
CA ALA A 592 -12.06 -18.75 9.50
C ALA A 592 -10.87 -18.07 10.19
N GLU A 593 -11.01 -16.88 10.71
CA GLU A 593 -10.12 -16.20 11.66
C GLU A 593 -10.08 -14.67 11.52
N SER A 594 -11.13 -13.99 11.05
CA SER A 594 -11.16 -12.56 11.26
C SER A 594 -11.75 -12.24 12.64
N LYS A 595 -11.00 -11.55 13.48
CA LYS A 595 -11.45 -11.05 14.78
C LYS A 595 -12.50 -9.93 14.69
N VAL A 596 -12.89 -9.54 13.49
CA VAL A 596 -13.92 -8.52 13.23
C VAL A 596 -15.06 -9.19 12.49
N GLN A 597 -16.18 -9.40 13.16
CA GLN A 597 -17.45 -9.86 12.57
C GLN A 597 -18.14 -8.70 11.84
N ALA A 598 -17.47 -8.03 10.93
CA ALA A 598 -18.11 -7.02 10.09
C ALA A 598 -18.76 -7.71 8.89
N ILE A 599 -20.05 -7.50 8.72
CA ILE A 599 -20.85 -8.01 7.59
C ILE A 599 -20.55 -7.14 6.37
N SER A 600 -20.28 -7.75 5.22
CA SER A 600 -20.21 -7.00 3.96
C SER A 600 -21.61 -6.67 3.45
N GLN A 601 -21.78 -5.50 2.79
CA GLN A 601 -23.11 -4.97 2.47
C GLN A 601 -23.16 -4.31 1.09
N LEU A 602 -24.33 -4.48 0.41
CA LEU A 602 -24.74 -3.68 -0.74
C LEU A 602 -25.97 -2.86 -0.33
N ILE A 603 -25.83 -1.53 -0.28
CA ILE A 603 -26.87 -0.63 0.23
C ILE A 603 -27.23 0.44 -0.82
N ASN A 604 -28.52 0.55 -1.17
CA ASN A 604 -29.04 1.59 -2.04
C ASN A 604 -28.29 1.71 -3.39
N CYS A 605 -27.84 0.56 -3.93
CA CYS A 605 -27.13 0.53 -5.21
C CYS A 605 -28.12 0.37 -6.35
N LYS A 606 -27.75 0.93 -7.54
CA LYS A 606 -28.65 0.95 -8.69
C LYS A 606 -27.97 0.44 -9.96
N ASN A 607 -28.63 -0.49 -10.66
CA ASN A 607 -28.24 -0.88 -12.02
C ASN A 607 -29.30 -0.41 -13.02
N THR A 608 -28.85 0.28 -14.09
CA THR A 608 -29.70 0.66 -15.23
C THR A 608 -29.17 0.13 -16.55
N GLY A 609 -27.95 -0.40 -16.57
CA GLY A 609 -27.35 -1.02 -17.74
C GLY A 609 -27.88 -2.43 -18.01
N ASP A 610 -28.00 -2.81 -19.26
CA ASP A 610 -28.40 -4.16 -19.65
C ASP A 610 -27.27 -5.17 -19.41
N ILE A 611 -27.63 -6.37 -19.01
CA ILE A 611 -26.70 -7.48 -18.76
C ILE A 611 -27.01 -8.60 -19.74
N VAL A 612 -26.01 -8.97 -20.55
CA VAL A 612 -26.08 -10.06 -21.51
C VAL A 612 -25.02 -11.12 -21.18
N TYR A 613 -25.49 -12.28 -20.83
CA TYR A 613 -24.65 -13.45 -20.65
C TYR A 613 -24.88 -14.46 -21.80
N ASN A 614 -23.84 -14.73 -22.59
CA ASN A 614 -23.85 -15.73 -23.65
C ASN A 614 -23.04 -16.95 -23.20
N GLY A 615 -23.71 -18.03 -22.89
CA GLY A 615 -23.11 -19.27 -22.45
C GLY A 615 -22.83 -20.26 -23.58
N SER A 616 -22.46 -21.48 -23.23
CA SER A 616 -22.26 -22.61 -24.14
C SER A 616 -23.10 -23.79 -23.72
N GLU A 617 -23.70 -24.51 -24.70
CA GLU A 617 -24.52 -25.71 -24.47
C GLU A 617 -23.76 -26.87 -23.82
N SER A 618 -22.42 -26.88 -23.89
CA SER A 618 -21.58 -27.93 -23.31
C SER A 618 -21.24 -27.68 -21.81
N ASN A 619 -21.62 -26.55 -21.26
CA ASN A 619 -21.20 -26.15 -19.92
C ASN A 619 -22.11 -26.73 -18.83
N SER A 620 -21.55 -27.48 -17.88
CA SER A 620 -22.27 -28.10 -16.76
C SER A 620 -22.19 -27.32 -15.44
N ALA A 621 -21.63 -26.10 -15.41
CA ALA A 621 -21.52 -25.33 -14.21
C ALA A 621 -22.59 -24.25 -14.04
N TRP A 622 -22.66 -23.74 -12.81
CA TRP A 622 -23.60 -22.71 -12.41
C TRP A 622 -23.15 -21.34 -12.94
N ASN A 623 -24.06 -20.65 -13.59
CA ASN A 623 -23.86 -19.29 -14.10
C ASN A 623 -24.88 -18.36 -13.46
N ALA A 624 -24.44 -17.18 -13.05
CA ALA A 624 -25.23 -16.30 -12.21
C ALA A 624 -25.24 -14.85 -12.69
N PRO A 625 -25.97 -14.54 -13.77
CA PRO A 625 -26.24 -13.16 -14.15
C PRO A 625 -27.30 -12.51 -13.25
N ALA A 626 -27.03 -11.31 -12.76
CA ALA A 626 -27.93 -10.59 -11.87
C ALA A 626 -27.83 -9.07 -12.04
N GLY A 627 -28.92 -8.36 -11.78
CA GLY A 627 -28.92 -6.89 -11.83
C GLY A 627 -28.05 -6.25 -10.75
N ILE A 628 -27.97 -6.85 -9.55
CA ILE A 628 -27.25 -6.31 -8.42
C ILE A 628 -26.13 -7.25 -7.95
N CYS A 629 -26.44 -8.50 -7.57
CA CYS A 629 -25.50 -9.40 -6.95
C CYS A 629 -25.47 -10.78 -7.59
N GLY A 630 -24.33 -11.24 -8.11
CA GLY A 630 -24.23 -12.55 -8.75
C GLY A 630 -24.35 -13.70 -7.74
N LYS A 631 -23.59 -13.65 -6.65
CA LYS A 631 -23.58 -14.70 -5.62
C LYS A 631 -23.22 -14.10 -4.25
N SER A 632 -23.86 -14.57 -3.19
CA SER A 632 -23.50 -14.17 -1.82
C SER A 632 -23.33 -15.36 -0.88
N THR A 633 -22.57 -15.14 0.20
CA THR A 633 -22.53 -16.01 1.39
C THR A 633 -23.53 -15.57 2.44
N ALA A 634 -23.66 -16.34 3.54
CA ALA A 634 -24.57 -16.01 4.64
C ALA A 634 -24.18 -14.72 5.40
N ASP A 635 -22.88 -14.38 5.41
CA ASP A 635 -22.33 -13.22 6.09
C ASP A 635 -22.32 -11.96 5.19
N PHE A 636 -23.43 -11.76 4.50
CA PHE A 636 -23.63 -10.66 3.58
C PHE A 636 -25.01 -10.04 3.79
N TYR A 637 -25.24 -8.82 3.25
CA TYR A 637 -26.52 -8.13 3.39
C TYR A 637 -26.80 -7.27 2.15
N ILE A 638 -28.03 -7.31 1.65
CA ILE A 638 -28.44 -6.53 0.47
C ILE A 638 -29.71 -5.75 0.83
N GLU A 639 -29.68 -4.41 0.74
CA GLU A 639 -30.80 -3.56 1.07
C GLU A 639 -30.98 -2.40 0.11
N GLY A 640 -32.25 -2.09 -0.20
CA GLY A 640 -32.63 -0.87 -0.90
C GLY A 640 -32.14 -0.77 -2.35
N CYS A 641 -31.65 -1.88 -2.92
CA CYS A 641 -31.06 -1.89 -4.25
C CYS A 641 -32.12 -1.95 -5.36
N GLU A 642 -31.84 -1.30 -6.50
CA GLU A 642 -32.76 -1.25 -7.64
C GLU A 642 -32.12 -1.78 -8.92
N ASN A 643 -32.83 -2.62 -9.65
CA ASN A 643 -32.46 -3.00 -11.01
C ASN A 643 -33.48 -2.48 -12.02
N HIS A 644 -33.03 -1.70 -13.00
CA HIS A 644 -33.83 -1.20 -14.13
C HIS A 644 -33.34 -1.79 -15.46
N GLY A 645 -32.12 -2.32 -15.53
CA GLY A 645 -31.55 -2.95 -16.72
C GLY A 645 -32.17 -4.33 -16.99
N ASN A 646 -32.21 -4.75 -18.23
CA ASN A 646 -32.66 -6.07 -18.63
C ASN A 646 -31.53 -7.08 -18.42
N ILE A 647 -31.90 -8.28 -17.99
CA ILE A 647 -30.98 -9.39 -17.79
C ILE A 647 -31.30 -10.48 -18.80
N THR A 648 -30.39 -10.78 -19.70
CA THR A 648 -30.57 -11.80 -20.74
C THR A 648 -29.47 -12.88 -20.61
N ALA A 649 -29.91 -14.12 -20.45
CA ALA A 649 -29.01 -15.28 -20.42
C ALA A 649 -29.29 -16.18 -21.61
N ASN A 650 -28.34 -16.28 -22.55
CA ASN A 650 -28.50 -17.02 -23.80
C ASN A 650 -27.65 -18.30 -23.80
N ASN A 651 -28.22 -19.40 -24.35
CA ASN A 651 -27.51 -20.66 -24.63
C ASN A 651 -26.78 -21.23 -23.42
N THR A 652 -27.38 -21.19 -22.26
CA THR A 652 -26.80 -21.68 -21.01
C THR A 652 -27.34 -23.09 -20.65
N THR A 653 -26.62 -23.81 -19.79
CA THR A 653 -27.07 -25.12 -19.32
C THR A 653 -27.46 -25.17 -17.84
N ARG A 654 -27.03 -24.19 -17.05
CA ARG A 654 -27.36 -24.05 -15.63
C ARG A 654 -27.26 -22.58 -15.26
N CYS A 655 -28.27 -21.83 -15.57
CA CYS A 655 -28.28 -20.39 -15.35
C CYS A 655 -29.36 -20.02 -14.37
N ASN A 656 -29.01 -19.09 -13.47
CA ASN A 656 -29.92 -18.56 -12.46
C ASN A 656 -30.05 -17.03 -12.59
N PRO A 657 -30.63 -16.51 -13.70
CA PRO A 657 -30.73 -15.07 -13.87
C PRO A 657 -31.73 -14.45 -12.88
N ALA A 658 -31.40 -13.28 -12.38
CA ALA A 658 -32.29 -12.54 -11.46
C ALA A 658 -32.14 -11.02 -11.58
N GLY A 659 -33.24 -10.30 -11.30
CA GLY A 659 -33.24 -8.85 -11.28
C GLY A 659 -32.33 -8.28 -10.17
N ILE A 660 -32.30 -8.89 -8.98
CA ILE A 660 -31.49 -8.45 -7.84
C ILE A 660 -30.37 -9.44 -7.59
N GLY A 661 -30.64 -10.65 -7.23
CA GLY A 661 -29.59 -11.58 -6.82
C GLY A 661 -29.75 -12.98 -7.39
N SER A 662 -28.67 -13.54 -7.98
CA SER A 662 -28.73 -14.85 -8.61
C SER A 662 -28.66 -16.01 -7.59
N GLU A 663 -27.53 -16.28 -6.99
CA GLU A 663 -27.34 -17.31 -5.96
C GLU A 663 -27.14 -16.66 -4.59
N ILE A 664 -28.21 -16.47 -3.84
CA ILE A 664 -28.18 -15.64 -2.63
C ILE A 664 -28.38 -16.49 -1.37
N ASN A 665 -27.53 -16.27 -0.38
CA ASN A 665 -27.53 -16.92 0.92
C ASN A 665 -27.66 -15.93 2.11
N CYS A 666 -27.95 -14.68 1.85
CA CYS A 666 -28.05 -13.60 2.85
C CYS A 666 -29.45 -12.98 2.87
N ASP A 667 -29.69 -12.06 3.80
CA ASP A 667 -30.91 -11.28 3.81
C ASP A 667 -30.96 -10.30 2.62
N VAL A 668 -32.13 -10.22 1.98
CA VAL A 668 -32.42 -9.30 0.86
C VAL A 668 -33.63 -8.46 1.25
N VAL A 669 -33.44 -7.17 1.45
CA VAL A 669 -34.47 -6.32 2.05
C VAL A 669 -34.77 -5.11 1.18
N ASN A 670 -36.04 -4.81 0.98
CA ASN A 670 -36.53 -3.59 0.31
C ASN A 670 -35.95 -3.33 -1.09
N CYS A 671 -35.57 -4.39 -1.81
CA CYS A 671 -35.03 -4.26 -3.17
C CYS A 671 -36.13 -4.29 -4.24
N THR A 672 -35.86 -3.61 -5.37
CA THR A 672 -36.87 -3.50 -6.45
C THR A 672 -36.27 -3.86 -7.81
N ASN A 673 -37.00 -4.71 -8.56
CA ASN A 673 -36.69 -5.01 -9.95
C ASN A 673 -37.73 -4.40 -10.89
N TYR A 674 -37.27 -3.62 -11.88
CA TYR A 674 -38.05 -3.08 -12.97
C TYR A 674 -37.71 -3.72 -14.32
N GLY A 675 -36.51 -4.27 -14.45
CA GLY A 675 -36.00 -4.83 -15.69
C GLY A 675 -36.57 -6.22 -16.01
N THR A 676 -36.62 -6.56 -17.30
CA THR A 676 -36.93 -7.90 -17.76
C THR A 676 -35.83 -8.87 -17.44
N VAL A 677 -36.16 -10.06 -16.92
CA VAL A 677 -35.20 -11.14 -16.69
C VAL A 677 -35.56 -12.31 -17.59
N MET A 678 -34.67 -12.62 -18.55
CA MET A 678 -34.91 -13.65 -19.55
C MET A 678 -33.80 -14.69 -19.61
N THR A 679 -34.17 -15.95 -19.77
CA THR A 679 -33.24 -17.02 -20.09
C THR A 679 -33.74 -17.89 -21.25
N THR A 680 -32.79 -18.31 -22.12
CA THR A 680 -32.99 -19.25 -23.22
C THR A 680 -32.11 -20.49 -23.08
N ASP A 681 -32.02 -21.04 -21.87
CA ASP A 681 -31.09 -22.14 -21.57
C ASP A 681 -31.55 -23.54 -22.01
N TRP A 682 -30.56 -24.47 -22.05
CA TRP A 682 -30.81 -25.92 -22.08
C TRP A 682 -30.69 -26.43 -20.65
N HIS A 683 -31.74 -27.04 -20.14
CA HIS A 683 -31.72 -27.61 -18.80
C HIS A 683 -30.90 -28.92 -18.72
N ASN A 684 -30.05 -29.02 -17.73
CA ASN A 684 -29.17 -30.19 -17.50
C ASN A 684 -29.32 -30.70 -16.05
N ASP A 685 -30.19 -31.66 -15.80
CA ASP A 685 -30.33 -32.48 -14.57
C ASP A 685 -30.43 -31.77 -13.19
N TYR A 686 -30.46 -30.43 -13.10
CA TYR A 686 -30.40 -29.67 -11.84
C TYR A 686 -31.46 -28.60 -11.73
N TYR A 687 -31.52 -27.98 -10.56
CA TYR A 687 -32.49 -26.93 -10.24
C TYR A 687 -31.97 -25.57 -10.80
N SER A 688 -32.69 -25.00 -11.74
CA SER A 688 -32.48 -23.65 -12.27
C SER A 688 -33.64 -22.74 -11.91
N GLY A 689 -33.34 -21.46 -11.56
CA GLY A 689 -34.33 -20.45 -11.26
C GLY A 689 -34.22 -19.25 -12.20
N THR A 690 -35.36 -18.58 -12.42
CA THR A 690 -35.42 -17.26 -13.04
C THR A 690 -36.33 -16.39 -12.20
N ALA A 691 -35.90 -15.22 -11.79
CA ALA A 691 -36.68 -14.42 -10.84
C ALA A 691 -36.51 -12.90 -10.97
N GLY A 692 -37.51 -12.18 -10.49
CA GLY A 692 -37.44 -10.73 -10.37
C GLY A 692 -36.45 -10.28 -9.27
N ILE A 693 -36.45 -10.96 -8.13
CA ILE A 693 -35.60 -10.59 -7.00
C ILE A 693 -34.46 -11.60 -6.80
N VAL A 694 -34.76 -12.85 -6.40
CA VAL A 694 -33.70 -13.84 -6.16
C VAL A 694 -33.99 -15.12 -6.94
N SER A 695 -33.05 -15.52 -7.79
CA SER A 695 -33.21 -16.73 -8.57
C SER A 695 -33.15 -18.00 -7.73
N ARG A 696 -32.15 -18.12 -6.86
CA ARG A 696 -31.90 -19.29 -6.02
C ARG A 696 -31.53 -18.89 -4.60
N TYR A 697 -32.32 -19.30 -3.63
CA TYR A 697 -32.18 -18.95 -2.22
C TYR A 697 -32.03 -20.21 -1.35
N GLN A 698 -30.91 -20.35 -0.60
CA GLN A 698 -30.60 -21.62 0.04
C GLN A 698 -30.39 -21.57 1.55
N GLN A 699 -30.21 -20.41 2.14
CA GLN A 699 -29.80 -20.29 3.54
C GLN A 699 -30.96 -20.33 4.50
N ALA A 700 -30.91 -21.25 5.47
CA ALA A 700 -31.89 -21.29 6.58
C ALA A 700 -31.72 -20.07 7.50
N GLY A 701 -32.84 -19.57 8.03
CA GLY A 701 -32.86 -18.44 8.96
C GLY A 701 -32.65 -17.07 8.33
N LYS A 702 -32.54 -17.00 6.99
CA LYS A 702 -32.44 -15.76 6.21
C LYS A 702 -33.74 -15.44 5.51
N VAL A 703 -33.94 -14.18 5.11
CA VAL A 703 -35.20 -13.68 4.60
C VAL A 703 -35.07 -12.82 3.34
N ILE A 704 -36.05 -12.95 2.43
CA ILE A 704 -36.34 -11.99 1.37
C ILE A 704 -37.54 -11.19 1.86
N ARG A 705 -37.34 -9.88 2.15
CA ARG A 705 -38.40 -9.06 2.78
C ARG A 705 -38.59 -7.72 2.10
N GLY A 706 -39.87 -7.32 1.95
CA GLY A 706 -40.25 -5.99 1.46
C GLY A 706 -39.86 -5.70 0.02
N CYS A 707 -39.44 -6.73 -0.74
CA CYS A 707 -38.96 -6.58 -2.10
C CYS A 707 -40.12 -6.49 -3.10
N LYS A 708 -39.87 -5.77 -4.22
CA LYS A 708 -40.90 -5.57 -5.25
C LYS A 708 -40.38 -5.95 -6.64
N ASN A 709 -41.22 -6.65 -7.41
CA ASN A 709 -40.95 -6.92 -8.81
C ASN A 709 -42.01 -6.28 -9.71
N TYR A 710 -41.57 -5.43 -10.61
CA TYR A 710 -42.41 -4.84 -11.71
C TYR A 710 -42.00 -5.41 -13.08
N GLY A 711 -40.81 -6.03 -13.16
CA GLY A 711 -40.24 -6.55 -14.40
C GLY A 711 -40.91 -7.87 -14.86
N THR A 712 -40.76 -8.17 -16.14
CA THR A 712 -41.26 -9.42 -16.74
C THR A 712 -40.17 -10.50 -16.57
N ILE A 713 -40.60 -11.69 -16.12
CA ILE A 713 -39.73 -12.85 -15.91
C ILE A 713 -40.04 -13.86 -17.00
N ILE A 714 -39.05 -14.24 -17.80
CA ILE A 714 -39.22 -15.08 -18.96
C ILE A 714 -38.27 -16.28 -18.94
N TYR A 715 -38.80 -17.47 -18.89
CA TYR A 715 -38.05 -18.67 -19.13
C TYR A 715 -38.46 -19.30 -20.49
N ASN A 716 -37.60 -19.12 -21.51
CA ASN A 716 -37.78 -19.66 -22.84
C ASN A 716 -36.70 -20.74 -23.12
N GLY A 717 -36.60 -21.71 -22.25
CA GLY A 717 -35.62 -22.80 -22.38
C GLY A 717 -35.90 -23.69 -23.58
N LYS A 718 -34.85 -24.26 -24.19
CA LYS A 718 -34.94 -25.08 -25.42
C LYS A 718 -35.20 -26.56 -25.16
N GLY A 719 -35.17 -27.01 -23.88
CA GLY A 719 -35.38 -28.40 -23.50
C GLY A 719 -34.31 -28.96 -22.53
N PHE A 720 -34.29 -30.29 -22.40
CA PHE A 720 -33.33 -30.99 -21.53
C PHE A 720 -32.26 -31.66 -22.36
N LEU A 721 -30.98 -31.56 -21.99
CA LEU A 721 -29.86 -32.17 -22.70
C LEU A 721 -29.68 -33.68 -22.47
N LYS A 722 -30.33 -34.28 -21.44
CA LYS A 722 -30.18 -35.72 -21.08
C LYS A 722 -31.47 -36.37 -20.69
N ALA A 723 -31.63 -37.67 -21.04
CA ALA A 723 -32.81 -38.49 -20.78
C ALA A 723 -33.07 -38.81 -19.29
N ASN A 724 -32.24 -38.41 -18.35
CA ASN A 724 -32.45 -38.59 -16.90
C ASN A 724 -33.27 -37.43 -16.27
N ALA A 725 -34.22 -36.96 -17.00
CA ALA A 725 -35.07 -35.80 -16.69
C ALA A 725 -35.95 -35.90 -15.44
N ASN A 726 -35.84 -36.98 -14.66
CA ASN A 726 -36.69 -37.11 -13.44
C ASN A 726 -36.20 -36.30 -12.23
N LYS A 727 -35.20 -35.47 -12.37
CA LYS A 727 -34.57 -34.75 -11.23
C LYS A 727 -34.41 -33.24 -11.38
N GLY A 728 -34.68 -32.66 -12.53
CA GLY A 728 -34.50 -31.19 -12.74
C GLY A 728 -35.76 -30.41 -12.46
N ILE A 729 -35.64 -29.26 -11.78
CA ILE A 729 -36.72 -28.33 -11.52
C ILE A 729 -36.33 -26.96 -12.05
N VAL A 730 -37.24 -26.37 -12.79
CA VAL A 730 -37.11 -24.97 -13.24
C VAL A 730 -38.21 -24.16 -12.54
N GLY A 731 -37.79 -23.23 -11.70
CA GLY A 731 -38.66 -22.34 -10.94
C GLY A 731 -38.64 -20.91 -11.49
N GLN A 732 -39.80 -20.39 -11.90
CA GLN A 732 -39.95 -19.02 -12.30
C GLN A 732 -40.77 -18.29 -11.24
N GLY A 733 -40.21 -17.24 -10.62
CA GLY A 733 -40.83 -16.47 -9.58
C GLY A 733 -40.74 -14.96 -9.77
N GLY A 734 -41.81 -14.26 -9.53
CA GLY A 734 -41.73 -12.78 -9.50
C GLY A 734 -40.75 -12.30 -8.43
N ILE A 735 -40.73 -12.97 -7.28
CA ILE A 735 -39.81 -12.66 -6.17
C ILE A 735 -38.69 -13.70 -6.08
N CYS A 736 -39.00 -14.99 -5.96
CA CYS A 736 -37.96 -16.03 -5.82
C CYS A 736 -38.21 -17.17 -6.81
N GLY A 737 -37.20 -17.56 -7.58
CA GLY A 737 -37.28 -18.66 -8.52
C GLY A 737 -37.32 -20.00 -7.79
N ILE A 738 -36.31 -20.31 -6.96
CA ILE A 738 -36.20 -21.50 -6.14
C ILE A 738 -35.88 -21.16 -4.70
N LEU A 739 -36.77 -21.45 -3.79
CA LEU A 739 -36.65 -21.25 -2.35
C LEU A 739 -36.39 -22.59 -1.65
N TYR A 740 -35.11 -22.92 -1.42
CA TYR A 740 -34.71 -24.16 -0.72
C TYR A 740 -34.94 -24.11 0.78
N ASN A 741 -34.62 -22.96 1.39
CA ASN A 741 -34.75 -22.67 2.82
C ASN A 741 -35.07 -21.21 3.02
N GLY A 742 -35.41 -20.83 4.26
CA GLY A 742 -35.68 -19.44 4.62
C GLY A 742 -37.13 -19.02 4.38
N SER A 743 -37.38 -17.71 4.28
CA SER A 743 -38.72 -17.15 4.12
C SER A 743 -38.77 -16.01 3.11
N VAL A 744 -40.00 -15.78 2.58
CA VAL A 744 -40.36 -14.63 1.76
C VAL A 744 -41.45 -13.86 2.48
N GLU A 745 -41.20 -12.60 2.86
CA GLU A 745 -42.07 -11.83 3.74
C GLU A 745 -42.39 -10.44 3.17
N ASN A 746 -43.65 -10.07 3.16
CA ASN A 746 -44.11 -8.74 2.79
C ASN A 746 -43.61 -8.26 1.41
N CYS A 747 -43.40 -9.19 0.47
CA CYS A 747 -42.95 -8.89 -0.89
C CYS A 747 -44.16 -8.68 -1.81
N GLU A 748 -43.95 -7.93 -2.90
CA GLU A 748 -44.99 -7.56 -3.84
C GLU A 748 -44.56 -7.92 -5.28
N ASN A 749 -45.38 -8.66 -6.02
CA ASN A 749 -45.17 -8.85 -7.45
C ASN A 749 -46.29 -8.16 -8.25
N TYR A 750 -45.89 -7.32 -9.18
CA TYR A 750 -46.72 -6.65 -10.17
C TYR A 750 -46.37 -7.07 -11.59
N GLY A 751 -45.21 -7.75 -11.74
CA GLY A 751 -44.70 -8.17 -13.03
C GLY A 751 -45.33 -9.47 -13.55
N THR A 752 -45.05 -9.78 -14.81
CA THR A 752 -45.50 -10.99 -15.47
C THR A 752 -44.47 -12.10 -15.36
N VAL A 753 -44.91 -13.34 -15.10
CA VAL A 753 -44.05 -14.52 -15.02
C VAL A 753 -44.44 -15.51 -16.14
N LEU A 754 -43.55 -15.71 -17.09
CA LEU A 754 -43.75 -16.57 -18.25
C LEU A 754 -42.74 -17.72 -18.24
N GLY A 755 -43.21 -18.91 -18.52
CA GLY A 755 -42.39 -20.11 -18.67
C GLY A 755 -42.84 -21.04 -19.76
N ARG A 756 -41.94 -21.55 -20.59
CA ARG A 756 -42.28 -22.47 -21.67
C ARG A 756 -42.82 -23.79 -21.10
N ASP A 757 -43.97 -24.26 -21.62
CA ASP A 757 -44.60 -25.55 -21.22
C ASP A 757 -44.08 -26.70 -22.08
N TYR A 758 -43.35 -27.61 -21.49
CA TYR A 758 -42.83 -28.82 -22.16
C TYR A 758 -43.80 -29.99 -22.16
N SER A 759 -45.06 -29.76 -22.28
CA SER A 759 -46.12 -30.70 -21.87
C SER A 759 -46.23 -32.00 -22.64
N SER A 760 -45.55 -32.21 -23.77
CA SER A 760 -45.82 -33.45 -24.51
C SER A 760 -44.66 -34.19 -25.18
N SER A 761 -43.54 -33.53 -25.40
CA SER A 761 -42.48 -34.16 -26.22
C SER A 761 -41.48 -35.03 -25.44
N PHE A 762 -41.42 -34.96 -24.11
CA PHE A 762 -40.41 -35.67 -23.32
C PHE A 762 -40.93 -36.55 -22.20
N GLY A 763 -42.23 -36.78 -22.08
CA GLY A 763 -42.80 -37.67 -21.04
C GLY A 763 -42.57 -37.17 -19.60
N LEU A 764 -42.33 -35.91 -19.37
CA LEU A 764 -41.96 -35.30 -18.10
C LEU A 764 -43.20 -34.84 -17.33
N ALA A 765 -43.22 -35.05 -16.03
CA ALA A 765 -44.31 -34.64 -15.16
C ALA A 765 -44.44 -33.10 -15.08
N SER A 766 -45.67 -32.58 -14.97
CA SER A 766 -46.07 -31.16 -14.98
C SER A 766 -45.40 -30.27 -13.95
N TYR A 767 -44.69 -30.80 -12.97
CA TYR A 767 -44.05 -30.04 -11.90
C TYR A 767 -42.63 -29.55 -12.24
N LEU A 768 -42.08 -29.86 -13.41
CA LEU A 768 -40.74 -29.49 -13.82
C LEU A 768 -40.61 -27.99 -14.22
N ASN A 769 -41.71 -27.35 -14.50
CA ASN A 769 -41.76 -25.92 -14.87
C ASN A 769 -42.72 -25.17 -13.93
N ALA A 770 -42.24 -24.83 -12.75
CA ALA A 770 -43.05 -24.24 -11.70
C ALA A 770 -43.04 -22.69 -11.83
N LYS A 771 -44.19 -22.12 -12.11
CA LYS A 771 -44.43 -20.68 -12.30
C LYS A 771 -45.26 -20.11 -11.15
N GLY A 772 -44.71 -19.18 -10.37
CA GLY A 772 -45.44 -18.49 -9.30
C GLY A 772 -45.17 -17.00 -9.29
N ALA A 773 -46.18 -16.21 -8.98
CA ALA A 773 -46.01 -14.77 -8.89
C ALA A 773 -45.03 -14.35 -7.77
N ILE A 774 -45.01 -15.10 -6.67
CA ILE A 774 -44.06 -14.88 -5.56
C ILE A 774 -42.90 -15.88 -5.66
N VAL A 775 -43.19 -17.20 -5.55
CA VAL A 775 -42.15 -18.22 -5.54
C VAL A 775 -42.42 -19.23 -6.66
N GLY A 776 -41.47 -19.51 -7.53
CA GLY A 776 -41.58 -20.55 -8.54
C GLY A 776 -41.65 -21.95 -7.92
N TRP A 777 -40.65 -22.32 -7.13
CA TRP A 777 -40.54 -23.61 -6.46
C TRP A 777 -40.04 -23.44 -5.01
N GLY A 778 -40.65 -24.16 -4.05
CA GLY A 778 -40.31 -24.07 -2.63
C GLY A 778 -40.17 -25.38 -1.89
N GLY A 779 -39.42 -25.42 -0.77
CA GLY A 779 -39.44 -26.47 0.24
C GLY A 779 -38.52 -27.68 -0.04
N ASN A 780 -37.45 -27.55 -0.82
CA ASN A 780 -36.60 -28.67 -1.20
C ASN A 780 -35.79 -29.28 -0.03
N ASN A 781 -35.19 -28.44 0.80
CA ASN A 781 -34.35 -28.88 1.93
C ASN A 781 -35.08 -28.79 3.27
N ALA A 782 -36.01 -27.88 3.44
CA ALA A 782 -36.83 -27.68 4.62
C ALA A 782 -38.20 -27.09 4.25
N ALA A 783 -39.14 -27.08 5.17
CA ALA A 783 -40.35 -26.29 5.02
C ALA A 783 -40.04 -24.82 4.93
N VAL A 784 -40.62 -24.10 3.97
CA VAL A 784 -40.39 -22.69 3.71
C VAL A 784 -41.67 -21.90 3.95
N THR A 785 -41.55 -20.62 4.27
CA THR A 785 -42.68 -19.73 4.60
C THR A 785 -42.79 -18.60 3.60
N ILE A 786 -44.00 -18.31 3.13
CA ILE A 786 -44.35 -17.13 2.34
C ILE A 786 -45.46 -16.39 3.12
N SER A 787 -45.19 -15.17 3.59
CA SER A 787 -46.14 -14.45 4.45
C SER A 787 -46.26 -12.95 4.10
N GLY A 788 -47.46 -12.42 4.24
CA GLY A 788 -47.77 -11.00 4.04
C GLY A 788 -47.54 -10.47 2.62
N CYS A 789 -47.40 -11.37 1.63
CA CYS A 789 -47.05 -10.98 0.27
C CYS A 789 -48.27 -10.49 -0.53
N LYS A 790 -48.03 -9.52 -1.45
CA LYS A 790 -49.02 -9.08 -2.41
C LYS A 790 -48.79 -9.75 -3.77
N VAL A 791 -49.83 -10.34 -4.32
CA VAL A 791 -49.78 -11.20 -5.51
C VAL A 791 -50.53 -10.52 -6.65
N GLY A 792 -49.85 -10.10 -7.67
CA GLY A 792 -50.41 -9.42 -8.85
C GLY A 792 -49.66 -9.75 -10.15
N GLY A 793 -49.93 -9.02 -11.19
CA GLY A 793 -49.38 -9.22 -12.53
C GLY A 793 -50.08 -10.36 -13.29
N ALA A 794 -49.27 -11.15 -14.02
CA ALA A 794 -49.82 -12.30 -14.79
C ALA A 794 -48.88 -13.50 -14.74
N VAL A 795 -49.40 -14.70 -14.86
CA VAL A 795 -48.62 -15.94 -14.92
C VAL A 795 -49.10 -16.79 -16.07
N GLY A 796 -48.19 -17.30 -16.91
CA GLY A 796 -48.60 -18.12 -18.05
C GLY A 796 -47.49 -18.75 -18.85
N PRO A 797 -47.84 -19.38 -19.98
CA PRO A 797 -46.85 -19.94 -20.89
C PRO A 797 -46.12 -18.84 -21.65
N CYS A 798 -44.87 -19.13 -22.03
CA CYS A 798 -44.10 -18.36 -22.99
C CYS A 798 -44.36 -18.89 -24.40
N ASP A 799 -44.66 -18.01 -25.39
CA ASP A 799 -44.90 -18.37 -26.78
C ASP A 799 -43.62 -18.73 -27.54
N ASP A 800 -43.64 -19.83 -28.30
CA ASP A 800 -42.52 -20.40 -29.03
C ASP A 800 -42.05 -19.63 -30.26
N THR A 801 -42.95 -18.82 -30.84
CA THR A 801 -42.82 -18.34 -32.23
C THR A 801 -42.47 -16.88 -32.40
N ALA A 802 -42.45 -16.09 -31.34
CA ALA A 802 -42.31 -14.64 -31.43
C ALA A 802 -40.89 -14.18 -31.08
N SER A 803 -40.32 -13.37 -31.95
CA SER A 803 -39.19 -12.47 -31.64
C SER A 803 -39.56 -11.48 -30.53
N ASP A 804 -40.86 -11.24 -30.34
CA ASP A 804 -41.45 -10.54 -29.21
C ASP A 804 -42.26 -11.56 -28.39
N MET A 805 -41.73 -12.07 -27.35
CA MET A 805 -42.39 -13.05 -26.45
C MET A 805 -43.60 -12.39 -25.78
N GLY A 806 -44.75 -12.41 -26.51
CA GLY A 806 -45.98 -11.84 -26.03
C GLY A 806 -46.64 -12.64 -24.92
N ALA A 807 -47.17 -11.96 -23.93
CA ALA A 807 -47.97 -12.54 -22.85
C ALA A 807 -49.43 -12.90 -23.25
N SER A 808 -49.72 -13.17 -24.53
CA SER A 808 -51.09 -13.29 -25.04
C SER A 808 -51.90 -14.44 -24.43
N ALA A 809 -51.25 -15.43 -23.79
CA ALA A 809 -51.86 -16.56 -23.09
C ALA A 809 -51.67 -16.51 -21.56
N ALA A 810 -51.06 -15.49 -21.01
CA ALA A 810 -50.87 -15.35 -19.58
C ALA A 810 -52.19 -15.03 -18.85
N THR A 811 -52.41 -15.72 -17.73
CA THR A 811 -53.59 -15.47 -16.86
C THR A 811 -53.29 -14.25 -16.00
N VAL A 812 -54.11 -13.22 -16.14
CA VAL A 812 -54.06 -12.03 -15.26
C VAL A 812 -54.49 -12.45 -13.86
N ILE A 813 -53.71 -12.10 -12.87
CA ILE A 813 -54.01 -12.36 -11.46
C ILE A 813 -55.05 -11.36 -10.97
N THR A 814 -56.07 -11.86 -10.27
CA THR A 814 -57.16 -11.04 -9.74
C THR A 814 -57.36 -11.34 -8.25
N ALA A 815 -58.19 -10.58 -7.57
CA ALA A 815 -58.55 -10.81 -6.20
C ALA A 815 -59.19 -12.18 -5.96
N GLU A 816 -59.76 -12.81 -7.00
CA GLU A 816 -60.43 -14.13 -6.93
C GLU A 816 -59.48 -15.31 -7.14
N ASN A 817 -58.37 -15.11 -7.89
CA ASN A 817 -57.49 -16.21 -8.27
C ASN A 817 -56.06 -16.12 -7.68
N TYR A 818 -55.68 -15.05 -7.00
CA TYR A 818 -54.29 -14.79 -6.56
C TYR A 818 -53.70 -15.93 -5.75
N THR A 819 -54.51 -16.64 -4.95
CA THR A 819 -54.02 -17.73 -4.08
C THR A 819 -53.41 -18.90 -4.88
N ASN A 820 -53.89 -19.10 -6.14
CA ASN A 820 -53.41 -20.15 -7.04
C ASN A 820 -51.99 -19.85 -7.60
N TYR A 821 -51.54 -18.60 -7.46
CA TYR A 821 -50.28 -18.13 -8.06
C TYR A 821 -49.27 -17.65 -7.03
N ILE A 822 -49.51 -17.85 -5.71
CA ILE A 822 -48.51 -17.50 -4.68
C ILE A 822 -47.22 -18.26 -4.92
N TYR A 823 -47.35 -19.58 -5.23
CA TYR A 823 -46.19 -20.41 -5.64
C TYR A 823 -46.59 -21.37 -6.75
N GLY A 824 -45.63 -21.77 -7.59
CA GLY A 824 -45.85 -22.63 -8.74
C GLY A 824 -45.71 -24.12 -8.44
N GLY A 825 -44.88 -24.52 -7.50
CA GLY A 825 -44.68 -25.91 -7.08
C GLY A 825 -43.97 -26.04 -5.76
N ASN A 826 -44.03 -27.23 -5.15
CA ASN A 826 -43.38 -27.50 -3.88
C ASN A 826 -42.66 -28.86 -3.86
N ALA A 827 -41.66 -28.97 -3.01
CA ALA A 827 -40.96 -30.20 -2.71
C ALA A 827 -41.61 -30.96 -1.55
N LYS A 828 -41.02 -32.08 -1.19
CA LYS A 828 -41.44 -32.99 -0.14
C LYS A 828 -41.69 -32.31 1.21
N ASN A 829 -40.94 -31.25 1.53
CA ASN A 829 -41.04 -30.54 2.82
C ASN A 829 -42.11 -29.42 2.87
N GLY A 830 -42.73 -29.11 1.73
CA GLY A 830 -43.85 -28.21 1.64
C GLY A 830 -43.56 -26.71 1.72
N VAL A 831 -44.57 -25.93 1.38
CA VAL A 831 -44.60 -24.47 1.44
C VAL A 831 -45.76 -24.08 2.35
N THR A 832 -45.48 -23.21 3.32
CA THR A 832 -46.53 -22.62 4.17
C THR A 832 -46.79 -21.19 3.75
N THR A 833 -48.05 -20.84 3.50
CA THR A 833 -48.48 -19.50 3.13
C THR A 833 -49.37 -18.90 4.21
N SER A 834 -49.23 -17.59 4.52
CA SER A 834 -50.06 -16.88 5.47
C SER A 834 -50.17 -15.38 5.12
N ASN A 835 -51.33 -14.80 5.39
CA ASN A 835 -51.59 -13.35 5.25
C ASN A 835 -51.24 -12.76 3.89
N CYS A 836 -51.20 -13.54 2.82
CA CYS A 836 -51.04 -13.06 1.47
C CYS A 836 -52.32 -12.39 0.94
N SER A 837 -52.18 -11.42 0.06
CA SER A 837 -53.30 -10.66 -0.49
C SER A 837 -53.13 -10.38 -1.98
N PHE A 838 -54.18 -9.96 -2.64
CA PHE A 838 -54.13 -9.48 -4.03
C PHE A 838 -53.44 -8.10 -4.05
N ALA A 839 -52.51 -7.90 -5.00
CA ALA A 839 -51.88 -6.61 -5.31
C ALA A 839 -52.79 -5.86 -6.31
N GLN A 840 -53.34 -4.73 -5.88
CA GLN A 840 -54.16 -3.85 -6.76
C GLN A 840 -53.32 -3.10 -7.78
#